data_0ab68f21edee7f8f5ee8b5edb39ad12c
#
_entry.id   0ab68f21edee7f8f5ee8b5edb39ad12c
#
_cell.length_a   1.000
_cell.length_b   1.000
_cell.length_c   1.000
_cell.angle_alpha   90.00
_cell.angle_beta   90.00
_cell.angle_gamma   90.00
#
_symmetry.space_group_name_H-M   'P 1'
#
loop_
_entity.id
_entity.type
_entity.pdbx_description
1 polymer ?
#
loop_
_entity_poly.entity_id
_entity_poly.type
_entity_poly.pdbx_seq_one_letter_code
_entity_poly.pdbx_strand_id
1 'polypeptide(L)'
;MDRLTSSAEALAWLKTRVTGTLVSDSREVRPGDGFVAWPGAATDTRRHVVDALQRGAVACLVEATGVAAWDFGSLPVAALEGLQPQLGGLAASFFATPQTCLPVFAVTGTNGKTSSAWWLAQALAAASKISGTRRAGFIGTLGCGLIGDGGEADASALKATGLTTPDPLTVHAAIQTFAAQNACGCAIEASSIGLQEHRLDGLTIQCAVFTNFSQDHLDYHGTMDAYWKAKRALFDWPGLRSAVINIDDLHGAALAADLRGSPLDVWTCTSLADPGAEARLHACNIRPTDHGMAFEVRELDQTHTVYSKVPGTYNVANLLGVIAALRSQGTPLALAAAICSNLNAPPGRMEPALSNGVNPLVLVDYAHTPDGLTNALAALRPIAIARGGQLWCVVGCGGDRDPGKRPLMGAAAVQGADQVILTSDNPRTEDPQRILAQMVVPLVPGPSWHVQANRATAIADAVQQAHDHDVVLIAGKGHETSQEIAQQRHTFDDRVHARQALTARAASRMTLGHVAALIPNSHLVANPAARWLRVHTDTRTARSGDLFIALRGETFDANQFLPKAVAQGAVAVLCHPQNGKADSALPRIEVPDTQEALTALGTNWRAQLHLPMIGVTGSNGKTTVTQMIAAILQVYAPNGAALATQGNLNNHIGVPLTVLRLRSEHRIGVVELGMNHPGEIARLSAVAQPTVALVNNAQREHLEFMHTVDAVAAENGAVISALPVDGVAVFPADDVYTPFWRNLAGARRSVTFSDVPTKDALREDNLRLVDAQWSGGHWRVRAQVQLGAQITHLQFDLHIAGRHNIKNALAAAACALAAGVPAQAVEQGLSAFAPVQGRSRALSLALGARSITLVDDSYNANPDSVRAAIEVLADLPGPRLLVLGDMGEVGNHGPAFHQEAGAYAAAKGIEHVLLTGNLSSHAHAAAPGSQHFEDMPALLTAVAALLPQVASVLVKGSRFMRMEQVVDAVTKACVQASDETIHAGEETCC
;
A
#
# COMPACT_ATOMS: atom_id res chain seq x y z
N MET A 1 -54.97 -25.80 -14.28
CA MET A 1 -54.26 -24.98 -13.28
C MET A 1 -54.71 -25.43 -11.89
N ASP A 2 -53.77 -25.82 -11.04
CA ASP A 2 -54.04 -26.25 -9.65
C ASP A 2 -54.25 -25.02 -8.75
N ARG A 3 -55.21 -25.10 -7.80
CA ARG A 3 -55.36 -24.06 -6.75
C ARG A 3 -54.79 -24.59 -5.43
N LEU A 4 -53.86 -23.89 -4.85
CA LEU A 4 -53.20 -24.25 -3.60
C LEU A 4 -53.68 -23.32 -2.49
N THR A 5 -53.82 -23.85 -1.28
CA THR A 5 -54.43 -23.14 -0.15
C THR A 5 -53.41 -22.69 0.89
N SER A 6 -52.18 -23.17 0.79
CA SER A 6 -51.08 -22.84 1.73
C SER A 6 -49.70 -22.91 1.07
N SER A 7 -48.72 -22.20 1.69
CA SER A 7 -47.31 -22.29 1.30
C SER A 7 -46.74 -23.71 1.44
N ALA A 8 -47.29 -24.52 2.38
CA ALA A 8 -46.85 -25.92 2.54
C ALA A 8 -47.26 -26.78 1.35
N GLU A 9 -48.50 -26.61 0.86
CA GLU A 9 -48.96 -27.29 -0.36
C GLU A 9 -48.20 -26.84 -1.59
N ALA A 10 -47.91 -25.50 -1.69
CA ALA A 10 -47.10 -24.94 -2.77
C ALA A 10 -45.70 -25.55 -2.78
N LEU A 11 -45.07 -25.65 -1.61
CA LEU A 11 -43.74 -26.27 -1.46
C LEU A 11 -43.74 -27.74 -1.89
N ALA A 12 -44.72 -28.52 -1.44
CA ALA A 12 -44.86 -29.94 -1.82
C ALA A 12 -45.07 -30.08 -3.33
N TRP A 13 -45.91 -29.22 -3.92
CA TRP A 13 -46.21 -29.22 -5.35
C TRP A 13 -45.00 -28.90 -6.20
N LEU A 14 -44.18 -27.89 -5.74
CA LEU A 14 -42.91 -27.53 -6.39
C LEU A 14 -41.85 -28.63 -6.25
N LYS A 15 -41.65 -29.20 -5.06
CA LYS A 15 -40.58 -30.20 -4.78
C LYS A 15 -40.81 -31.51 -5.54
N THR A 16 -42.04 -31.83 -5.94
CA THR A 16 -42.35 -33.02 -6.74
C THR A 16 -42.06 -32.84 -8.24
N ARG A 17 -41.87 -31.61 -8.70
CA ARG A 17 -41.74 -31.27 -10.14
C ARG A 17 -40.41 -30.62 -10.48
N VAL A 18 -39.91 -29.72 -9.63
CA VAL A 18 -38.71 -28.94 -9.87
C VAL A 18 -37.47 -29.75 -9.48
N THR A 19 -36.58 -29.97 -10.44
CA THR A 19 -35.31 -30.65 -10.24
C THR A 19 -34.13 -29.67 -10.23
N GLY A 20 -34.33 -28.43 -10.69
CA GLY A 20 -33.40 -27.31 -10.69
C GLY A 20 -33.66 -26.34 -9.54
N THR A 21 -33.72 -25.06 -9.85
CA THR A 21 -33.91 -23.97 -8.90
C THR A 21 -35.25 -23.27 -9.09
N LEU A 22 -35.61 -22.32 -8.20
CA LEU A 22 -36.74 -21.41 -8.39
C LEU A 22 -36.24 -20.06 -8.85
N VAL A 23 -36.86 -19.49 -9.88
CA VAL A 23 -36.52 -18.18 -10.45
C VAL A 23 -37.74 -17.30 -10.65
N SER A 24 -37.60 -15.98 -10.57
CA SER A 24 -38.64 -14.98 -10.82
C SER A 24 -38.45 -14.25 -12.16
N ASP A 25 -37.32 -14.41 -12.84
CA ASP A 25 -37.04 -13.86 -14.16
C ASP A 25 -37.09 -14.97 -15.23
N SER A 26 -38.04 -14.87 -16.17
CA SER A 26 -38.22 -15.89 -17.22
C SER A 26 -36.99 -16.05 -18.12
N ARG A 27 -36.15 -15.02 -18.21
CA ARG A 27 -34.90 -15.01 -18.99
C ARG A 27 -33.78 -15.87 -18.36
N GLU A 28 -33.84 -16.10 -17.05
CA GLU A 28 -32.88 -16.93 -16.29
C GLU A 28 -33.28 -18.41 -16.21
N VAL A 29 -34.49 -18.76 -16.62
CA VAL A 29 -35.03 -20.14 -16.59
C VAL A 29 -34.13 -21.09 -17.38
N ARG A 30 -33.85 -22.23 -16.78
CA ARG A 30 -33.16 -23.39 -17.35
C ARG A 30 -34.02 -24.63 -17.29
N PRO A 31 -33.78 -25.67 -18.14
CA PRO A 31 -34.50 -26.92 -18.05
C PRO A 31 -34.48 -27.54 -16.64
N GLY A 32 -35.64 -27.83 -16.11
CA GLY A 32 -35.79 -28.36 -14.75
C GLY A 32 -36.13 -27.34 -13.67
N ASP A 33 -36.06 -26.03 -13.96
CA ASP A 33 -36.35 -24.95 -13.00
C ASP A 33 -37.86 -24.77 -12.78
N GLY A 34 -38.20 -24.15 -11.64
CA GLY A 34 -39.54 -23.63 -11.34
C GLY A 34 -39.59 -22.11 -11.55
N PHE A 35 -40.62 -21.58 -12.17
CA PHE A 35 -40.85 -20.16 -12.36
C PHE A 35 -41.92 -19.63 -11.41
N VAL A 36 -41.66 -18.51 -10.72
CA VAL A 36 -42.61 -17.90 -9.78
C VAL A 36 -42.96 -16.50 -10.25
N ALA A 37 -44.28 -16.19 -10.36
CA ALA A 37 -44.76 -14.94 -10.93
C ALA A 37 -45.90 -14.29 -10.16
N TRP A 38 -45.80 -12.98 -9.94
CA TRP A 38 -46.78 -12.15 -9.25
C TRP A 38 -46.90 -10.76 -9.87
N PRO A 39 -47.98 -10.00 -9.63
CA PRO A 39 -48.09 -8.61 -10.03
C PRO A 39 -47.07 -7.77 -9.26
N GLY A 40 -46.12 -7.16 -9.97
CA GLY A 40 -45.21 -6.17 -9.42
C GLY A 40 -45.72 -4.74 -9.62
N ALA A 41 -45.05 -3.74 -8.99
CA ALA A 41 -45.45 -2.33 -9.08
C ALA A 41 -45.43 -1.78 -10.52
N ALA A 42 -44.49 -2.24 -11.37
CA ALA A 42 -44.31 -1.77 -12.74
C ALA A 42 -44.88 -2.73 -13.79
N THR A 43 -44.97 -4.01 -13.48
CA THR A 43 -45.29 -5.06 -14.47
C THR A 43 -45.85 -6.31 -13.80
N ASP A 44 -46.87 -6.89 -14.40
CA ASP A 44 -47.39 -8.21 -14.02
C ASP A 44 -46.57 -9.32 -14.68
N THR A 45 -45.73 -10.00 -13.86
CA THR A 45 -44.79 -11.00 -14.36
C THR A 45 -45.46 -12.32 -14.82
N ARG A 46 -46.74 -12.52 -14.52
CA ARG A 46 -47.55 -13.68 -14.99
C ARG A 46 -47.63 -13.78 -16.50
N ARG A 47 -47.49 -12.66 -17.23
CA ARG A 47 -47.42 -12.64 -18.71
C ARG A 47 -46.22 -13.44 -19.27
N HIS A 48 -45.19 -13.72 -18.45
CA HIS A 48 -44.00 -14.45 -18.87
C HIS A 48 -44.06 -15.96 -18.57
N VAL A 49 -45.17 -16.50 -18.05
CA VAL A 49 -45.31 -17.92 -17.70
C VAL A 49 -45.10 -18.81 -18.93
N VAL A 50 -45.71 -18.47 -20.08
CA VAL A 50 -45.55 -19.25 -21.31
C VAL A 50 -44.09 -19.23 -21.81
N ASP A 51 -43.43 -18.08 -21.77
CA ASP A 51 -42.03 -17.94 -22.14
C ASP A 51 -41.12 -18.78 -21.20
N ALA A 52 -41.37 -18.75 -19.90
CA ALA A 52 -40.66 -19.57 -18.92
C ALA A 52 -40.79 -21.09 -19.21
N LEU A 53 -41.99 -21.55 -19.51
CA LEU A 53 -42.21 -22.95 -19.88
C LEU A 53 -41.53 -23.34 -21.19
N GLN A 54 -41.51 -22.45 -22.19
CA GLN A 54 -40.83 -22.68 -23.45
C GLN A 54 -39.28 -22.75 -23.23
N ARG A 55 -38.75 -22.08 -22.21
CA ARG A 55 -37.33 -22.14 -21.84
C ARG A 55 -36.98 -23.34 -20.98
N GLY A 56 -37.96 -24.15 -20.59
CA GLY A 56 -37.73 -25.40 -19.86
C GLY A 56 -38.13 -25.38 -18.38
N ALA A 57 -38.91 -24.39 -17.95
CA ALA A 57 -39.55 -24.47 -16.64
C ALA A 57 -40.46 -25.68 -16.57
N VAL A 58 -40.37 -26.46 -15.50
CA VAL A 58 -41.18 -27.68 -15.31
C VAL A 58 -42.41 -27.43 -14.43
N ALA A 59 -42.46 -26.28 -13.77
CA ALA A 59 -43.58 -25.85 -12.90
C ALA A 59 -43.61 -24.32 -12.82
N CYS A 60 -44.82 -23.73 -12.80
CA CYS A 60 -45.00 -22.30 -12.58
C CYS A 60 -45.95 -22.07 -11.40
N LEU A 61 -45.52 -21.28 -10.37
CA LEU A 61 -46.34 -20.84 -9.26
C LEU A 61 -46.73 -19.39 -9.45
N VAL A 62 -48.03 -19.07 -9.43
CA VAL A 62 -48.50 -17.69 -9.70
C VAL A 62 -49.37 -17.15 -8.60
N GLU A 63 -49.44 -15.82 -8.45
CA GLU A 63 -50.41 -15.14 -7.57
C GLU A 63 -51.84 -15.43 -8.07
N ALA A 64 -52.71 -15.91 -7.14
CA ALA A 64 -54.09 -16.29 -7.47
C ALA A 64 -55.02 -15.08 -7.69
N THR A 65 -54.76 -13.95 -6.99
CA THR A 65 -55.58 -12.74 -7.16
C THR A 65 -55.50 -12.23 -8.58
N GLY A 66 -56.66 -12.15 -9.29
CA GLY A 66 -56.74 -11.73 -10.67
C GLY A 66 -56.20 -12.75 -11.71
N VAL A 67 -55.92 -14.01 -11.31
CA VAL A 67 -55.39 -15.04 -12.21
C VAL A 67 -56.41 -15.44 -13.32
N ALA A 68 -57.69 -15.18 -13.14
CA ALA A 68 -58.75 -15.45 -14.13
C ALA A 68 -58.57 -14.63 -15.45
N ALA A 69 -57.74 -13.58 -15.43
CA ALA A 69 -57.39 -12.82 -16.64
C ALA A 69 -56.38 -13.57 -17.54
N TRP A 70 -55.81 -14.68 -17.05
CA TRP A 70 -54.78 -15.46 -17.73
C TRP A 70 -55.27 -16.87 -18.05
N ASP A 71 -55.20 -17.30 -19.31
CA ASP A 71 -55.54 -18.68 -19.71
C ASP A 71 -54.22 -19.51 -19.78
N PHE A 72 -54.01 -20.34 -18.79
CA PHE A 72 -52.91 -21.27 -18.75
C PHE A 72 -53.25 -22.69 -19.17
N GLY A 73 -54.53 -22.96 -19.50
CA GLY A 73 -55.01 -24.27 -19.98
C GLY A 73 -54.57 -25.45 -19.11
N SER A 74 -53.97 -26.48 -19.75
CA SER A 74 -53.38 -27.66 -19.11
C SER A 74 -51.89 -27.54 -18.73
N LEU A 75 -51.34 -26.34 -18.81
CA LEU A 75 -49.91 -26.11 -18.44
C LEU A 75 -49.65 -26.44 -16.96
N PRO A 76 -48.41 -26.80 -16.58
CA PRO A 76 -48.04 -27.10 -15.19
C PRO A 76 -47.93 -25.81 -14.34
N VAL A 77 -49.11 -25.19 -14.11
CA VAL A 77 -49.28 -23.95 -13.37
C VAL A 77 -50.14 -24.17 -12.15
N ALA A 78 -49.70 -23.69 -11.00
CA ALA A 78 -50.49 -23.63 -9.77
C ALA A 78 -50.64 -22.19 -9.30
N ALA A 79 -51.74 -21.85 -8.64
CA ALA A 79 -52.02 -20.53 -8.10
C ALA A 79 -52.13 -20.57 -6.57
N LEU A 80 -51.50 -19.62 -5.91
CA LEU A 80 -51.56 -19.41 -4.45
C LEU A 80 -52.00 -17.98 -4.18
N GLU A 81 -52.96 -17.79 -3.28
CA GLU A 81 -53.45 -16.47 -2.87
C GLU A 81 -52.49 -15.83 -1.85
N GLY A 82 -52.18 -14.56 -2.04
CA GLY A 82 -51.23 -13.83 -1.20
C GLY A 82 -49.82 -14.40 -1.33
N LEU A 83 -49.37 -14.73 -2.54
CA LEU A 83 -48.06 -15.34 -2.81
C LEU A 83 -46.89 -14.49 -2.32
N GLN A 84 -46.93 -13.17 -2.55
CA GLN A 84 -45.79 -12.27 -2.25
C GLN A 84 -45.40 -12.29 -0.75
N PRO A 85 -46.28 -12.11 0.24
CA PRO A 85 -45.90 -12.20 1.65
C PRO A 85 -45.54 -13.63 2.11
N GLN A 86 -45.93 -14.68 1.37
CA GLN A 86 -45.58 -16.06 1.70
C GLN A 86 -44.29 -16.54 0.99
N LEU A 87 -43.79 -15.77 0.01
CA LEU A 87 -42.71 -16.21 -0.86
C LEU A 87 -41.39 -16.38 -0.12
N GLY A 88 -41.09 -15.52 0.86
CA GLY A 88 -39.87 -15.63 1.65
C GLY A 88 -39.78 -16.93 2.46
N GLY A 89 -40.85 -17.28 3.16
CA GLY A 89 -40.97 -18.55 3.90
C GLY A 89 -40.94 -19.79 2.98
N LEU A 90 -41.57 -19.69 1.83
CA LEU A 90 -41.56 -20.74 0.81
C LEU A 90 -40.15 -20.94 0.24
N ALA A 91 -39.46 -19.84 -0.11
CA ALA A 91 -38.09 -19.87 -0.60
C ALA A 91 -37.11 -20.45 0.45
N ALA A 92 -37.23 -20.02 1.71
CA ALA A 92 -36.42 -20.55 2.82
C ALA A 92 -36.56 -22.07 2.95
N SER A 93 -37.81 -22.58 2.81
CA SER A 93 -38.12 -24.00 2.90
C SER A 93 -37.74 -24.81 1.66
N PHE A 94 -37.79 -24.19 0.47
CA PHE A 94 -37.39 -24.83 -0.79
C PHE A 94 -35.89 -25.00 -0.87
N PHE A 95 -35.12 -23.92 -0.61
CA PHE A 95 -33.68 -23.91 -0.64
C PHE A 95 -33.04 -24.55 0.61
N ALA A 96 -33.86 -24.99 1.58
CA ALA A 96 -33.40 -25.49 2.87
C ALA A 96 -32.34 -24.55 3.49
N THR A 97 -32.62 -23.25 3.44
CA THR A 97 -31.70 -22.22 3.86
C THR A 97 -31.26 -22.47 5.32
N PRO A 98 -29.96 -22.66 5.58
CA PRO A 98 -29.48 -22.98 6.93
C PRO A 98 -29.68 -21.80 7.85
N GLN A 99 -30.68 -21.90 8.74
CA GLN A 99 -31.06 -20.83 9.66
C GLN A 99 -30.05 -20.58 10.79
N THR A 100 -29.10 -21.49 11.00
CA THR A 100 -28.18 -21.44 12.14
C THR A 100 -26.70 -21.39 11.78
N CYS A 101 -26.33 -21.65 10.52
CA CYS A 101 -24.92 -21.84 10.13
C CYS A 101 -24.27 -20.61 9.50
N LEU A 102 -25.03 -19.68 8.95
CA LEU A 102 -24.50 -18.48 8.28
C LEU A 102 -25.07 -17.22 8.94
N PRO A 103 -24.28 -16.45 9.74
CA PRO A 103 -24.73 -15.20 10.34
C PRO A 103 -25.06 -14.17 9.25
N VAL A 104 -26.26 -13.60 9.29
CA VAL A 104 -26.72 -12.54 8.38
C VAL A 104 -26.78 -11.21 9.09
N PHE A 105 -26.16 -10.19 8.50
CA PHE A 105 -26.11 -8.80 8.96
C PHE A 105 -26.87 -7.94 7.94
N ALA A 106 -27.92 -7.28 8.38
CA ALA A 106 -28.74 -6.44 7.51
C ALA A 106 -28.48 -4.95 7.77
N VAL A 107 -28.20 -4.18 6.74
CA VAL A 107 -27.88 -2.75 6.82
C VAL A 107 -29.02 -1.94 6.22
N THR A 108 -29.64 -1.05 7.00
CA THR A 108 -30.67 -0.11 6.54
C THR A 108 -30.28 1.35 6.83
N GLY A 109 -30.96 2.27 6.19
CA GLY A 109 -30.77 3.71 6.27
C GLY A 109 -31.09 4.39 4.93
N THR A 110 -31.04 5.72 4.85
CA THR A 110 -31.14 6.43 3.57
C THR A 110 -29.85 6.33 2.80
N ASN A 111 -28.73 6.74 3.41
CA ASN A 111 -27.41 6.73 2.81
C ASN A 111 -26.48 5.74 3.54
N GLY A 112 -25.37 5.33 2.91
CA GLY A 112 -24.33 4.50 3.53
C GLY A 112 -24.59 3.01 3.55
N LYS A 113 -25.76 2.50 3.12
CA LYS A 113 -26.09 1.06 3.10
C LYS A 113 -25.05 0.23 2.35
N THR A 114 -24.79 0.58 1.11
CA THR A 114 -23.84 -0.14 0.23
C THR A 114 -22.44 -0.14 0.82
N SER A 115 -21.96 1.02 1.29
CA SER A 115 -20.61 1.13 1.90
C SER A 115 -20.50 0.29 3.15
N SER A 116 -21.47 0.39 4.06
CA SER A 116 -21.47 -0.37 5.32
C SER A 116 -21.61 -1.88 5.08
N ALA A 117 -22.50 -2.33 4.19
CA ALA A 117 -22.66 -3.75 3.86
C ALA A 117 -21.41 -4.32 3.16
N TRP A 118 -20.78 -3.55 2.25
CA TRP A 118 -19.55 -3.94 1.57
C TRP A 118 -18.39 -4.09 2.57
N TRP A 119 -18.17 -3.08 3.41
CA TRP A 119 -17.13 -3.12 4.44
C TRP A 119 -17.38 -4.21 5.48
N LEU A 120 -18.64 -4.43 5.85
CA LEU A 120 -19.00 -5.49 6.78
C LEU A 120 -18.70 -6.88 6.20
N ALA A 121 -18.98 -7.13 4.92
CA ALA A 121 -18.61 -8.39 4.27
C ALA A 121 -17.07 -8.58 4.24
N GLN A 122 -16.30 -7.56 3.86
CA GLN A 122 -14.83 -7.60 3.93
C GLN A 122 -14.33 -7.84 5.37
N ALA A 123 -14.92 -7.15 6.34
CA ALA A 123 -14.53 -7.24 7.75
C ALA A 123 -14.83 -8.62 8.36
N LEU A 124 -15.97 -9.23 8.02
CA LEU A 124 -16.31 -10.60 8.40
C LEU A 124 -15.30 -11.60 7.82
N ALA A 125 -14.95 -11.46 6.53
CA ALA A 125 -13.94 -12.30 5.88
C ALA A 125 -12.57 -12.15 6.55
N ALA A 126 -12.16 -10.92 6.88
CA ALA A 126 -10.89 -10.64 7.57
C ALA A 126 -10.86 -11.18 9.01
N ALA A 127 -11.95 -11.03 9.76
CA ALA A 127 -12.07 -11.56 11.13
C ALA A 127 -12.00 -13.09 11.16
N SER A 128 -12.50 -13.77 10.13
CA SER A 128 -12.51 -15.23 10.04
C SER A 128 -11.17 -15.86 9.63
N LYS A 129 -10.17 -15.08 9.23
CA LYS A 129 -8.79 -15.58 8.95
C LYS A 129 -8.23 -16.42 10.09
N ILE A 130 -8.63 -16.11 11.31
CA ILE A 130 -8.23 -16.82 12.52
C ILE A 130 -8.83 -18.24 12.56
N SER A 131 -9.98 -18.45 11.89
CA SER A 131 -10.72 -19.72 11.83
C SER A 131 -10.62 -20.49 10.49
N GLY A 132 -9.90 -19.96 9.50
CA GLY A 132 -9.57 -20.66 8.24
C GLY A 132 -10.47 -20.39 7.04
N THR A 133 -11.65 -19.74 7.19
CA THR A 133 -12.52 -19.30 6.08
C THR A 133 -12.16 -17.86 5.67
N ARG A 134 -12.16 -17.58 4.36
CA ARG A 134 -11.65 -16.30 3.82
C ARG A 134 -12.65 -15.51 3.00
N ARG A 135 -13.95 -15.88 3.03
CA ARG A 135 -14.98 -15.24 2.20
C ARG A 135 -16.25 -15.01 2.99
N ALA A 136 -16.92 -13.89 2.72
CA ALA A 136 -18.25 -13.56 3.21
C ALA A 136 -19.20 -13.24 2.06
N GLY A 137 -20.48 -13.50 2.23
CA GLY A 137 -21.52 -13.13 1.28
C GLY A 137 -21.79 -11.63 1.29
N PHE A 138 -22.00 -11.06 0.12
CA PHE A 138 -22.53 -9.72 -0.08
C PHE A 138 -23.76 -9.76 -0.96
N ILE A 139 -24.84 -9.09 -0.54
CA ILE A 139 -26.08 -8.90 -1.33
C ILE A 139 -26.46 -7.42 -1.27
N GLY A 140 -26.45 -6.73 -2.42
CA GLY A 140 -26.77 -5.31 -2.43
C GLY A 140 -26.79 -4.70 -3.84
N THR A 141 -26.70 -3.39 -3.89
CA THR A 141 -26.73 -2.58 -5.12
C THR A 141 -25.65 -2.97 -6.12
N LEU A 142 -24.47 -3.40 -5.64
CA LEU A 142 -23.36 -3.82 -6.48
C LEU A 142 -23.54 -5.23 -7.06
N GLY A 143 -24.52 -5.99 -6.57
CA GLY A 143 -24.80 -7.36 -6.98
C GLY A 143 -24.82 -8.33 -5.81
N CYS A 144 -24.68 -9.62 -6.14
CA CYS A 144 -24.71 -10.73 -5.19
C CYS A 144 -23.53 -11.68 -5.44
N GLY A 145 -22.73 -11.99 -4.40
CA GLY A 145 -21.59 -12.90 -4.51
C GLY A 145 -20.73 -12.96 -3.25
N LEU A 146 -19.61 -13.68 -3.33
CA LEU A 146 -18.65 -13.82 -2.23
C LEU A 146 -17.52 -12.82 -2.37
N ILE A 147 -17.21 -12.15 -1.26
CA ILE A 147 -16.14 -11.17 -1.12
C ILE A 147 -15.04 -11.75 -0.23
N GLY A 148 -13.78 -11.51 -0.57
CA GLY A 148 -12.61 -11.86 0.22
C GLY A 148 -12.26 -10.79 1.27
N ASP A 149 -11.16 -11.01 1.96
CA ASP A 149 -10.68 -10.27 3.14
C ASP A 149 -9.89 -8.97 2.84
N GLY A 150 -10.13 -8.32 1.72
CA GLY A 150 -9.45 -7.06 1.34
C GLY A 150 -8.36 -7.19 0.28
N GLY A 151 -8.15 -8.38 -0.30
CA GLY A 151 -7.61 -8.46 -1.65
C GLY A 151 -8.53 -7.73 -2.63
N GLU A 152 -8.10 -7.43 -3.84
CA GLU A 152 -8.98 -6.88 -4.88
C GLU A 152 -10.28 -7.70 -4.91
N ALA A 153 -11.30 -7.18 -4.20
CA ALA A 153 -12.62 -7.77 -4.24
C ALA A 153 -13.04 -7.66 -5.70
N ASP A 154 -12.98 -8.78 -6.38
CA ASP A 154 -13.33 -8.83 -7.79
C ASP A 154 -14.83 -8.55 -7.91
N ALA A 155 -15.17 -7.26 -7.97
CA ALA A 155 -16.54 -6.81 -8.18
C ALA A 155 -17.12 -7.38 -9.50
N SER A 156 -16.23 -7.80 -10.41
CA SER A 156 -16.62 -8.52 -11.63
C SER A 156 -17.18 -9.93 -11.36
N ALA A 157 -16.88 -10.51 -10.20
CA ALA A 157 -17.42 -11.80 -9.78
C ALA A 157 -18.85 -11.69 -9.18
N LEU A 158 -19.35 -10.48 -8.90
CA LEU A 158 -20.71 -10.29 -8.40
C LEU A 158 -21.72 -10.44 -9.55
N LYS A 159 -22.75 -11.27 -9.35
CA LYS A 159 -23.89 -11.34 -10.24
C LYS A 159 -24.76 -10.10 -10.03
N ALA A 160 -24.91 -9.24 -11.04
CA ALA A 160 -25.81 -8.09 -10.98
C ALA A 160 -27.28 -8.55 -10.79
N THR A 161 -27.97 -7.97 -9.81
CA THR A 161 -29.36 -8.28 -9.51
C THR A 161 -30.33 -7.20 -10.00
N GLY A 162 -29.81 -6.00 -10.33
CA GLY A 162 -30.60 -4.83 -10.73
C GLY A 162 -31.39 -4.17 -9.60
N LEU A 163 -31.32 -4.70 -8.38
CA LEU A 163 -32.07 -4.23 -7.20
C LEU A 163 -31.12 -4.16 -5.99
N THR A 164 -31.31 -3.16 -5.13
CA THR A 164 -30.57 -3.03 -3.86
C THR A 164 -30.85 -4.22 -2.93
N THR A 165 -32.11 -4.63 -2.85
CA THR A 165 -32.54 -5.85 -2.15
C THR A 165 -33.26 -6.70 -3.18
N PRO A 166 -32.70 -7.82 -3.64
CA PRO A 166 -33.32 -8.71 -4.60
C PRO A 166 -34.62 -9.40 -4.07
N ASP A 167 -35.33 -10.10 -4.94
CA ASP A 167 -36.48 -10.90 -4.55
C ASP A 167 -36.09 -12.08 -3.64
N PRO A 168 -37.07 -12.67 -2.88
CA PRO A 168 -36.75 -13.71 -1.91
C PRO A 168 -36.10 -14.96 -2.51
N LEU A 169 -36.44 -15.35 -3.76
CA LEU A 169 -35.83 -16.52 -4.40
C LEU A 169 -34.36 -16.32 -4.63
N THR A 170 -34.00 -15.17 -5.18
CA THR A 170 -32.58 -14.76 -5.39
C THR A 170 -31.82 -14.70 -4.08
N VAL A 171 -32.41 -14.10 -3.02
CA VAL A 171 -31.76 -13.96 -1.69
C VAL A 171 -31.51 -15.33 -1.07
N HIS A 172 -32.54 -16.22 -1.01
CA HIS A 172 -32.42 -17.54 -0.38
C HIS A 172 -31.49 -18.48 -1.16
N ALA A 173 -31.54 -18.46 -2.51
CA ALA A 173 -30.60 -19.20 -3.36
C ALA A 173 -29.13 -18.76 -3.11
N ALA A 174 -28.91 -17.45 -2.96
CA ALA A 174 -27.57 -16.91 -2.63
C ALA A 174 -27.08 -17.38 -1.25
N ILE A 175 -27.94 -17.28 -0.22
CA ILE A 175 -27.59 -17.73 1.14
C ILE A 175 -27.24 -19.22 1.16
N GLN A 176 -28.03 -20.07 0.45
CA GLN A 176 -27.72 -21.49 0.27
C GLN A 176 -26.34 -21.69 -0.37
N THR A 177 -26.07 -20.97 -1.45
CA THR A 177 -24.78 -21.02 -2.17
C THR A 177 -23.61 -20.61 -1.26
N PHE A 178 -23.75 -19.50 -0.51
CA PHE A 178 -22.73 -19.01 0.42
C PHE A 178 -22.45 -20.03 1.53
N ALA A 179 -23.48 -20.63 2.10
CA ALA A 179 -23.35 -21.66 3.12
C ALA A 179 -22.65 -22.91 2.57
N ALA A 180 -23.02 -23.37 1.35
CA ALA A 180 -22.39 -24.50 0.68
C ALA A 180 -20.89 -24.26 0.37
N GLN A 181 -20.49 -23.00 0.18
CA GLN A 181 -19.10 -22.58 -0.04
C GLN A 181 -18.36 -22.18 1.26
N ASN A 182 -18.93 -22.52 2.43
CA ASN A 182 -18.36 -22.23 3.74
C ASN A 182 -18.06 -20.74 3.97
N ALA A 183 -18.95 -19.84 3.54
CA ALA A 183 -18.84 -18.43 3.88
C ALA A 183 -18.94 -18.22 5.40
N CYS A 184 -18.19 -17.25 5.94
CA CYS A 184 -18.19 -16.95 7.38
C CYS A 184 -19.37 -16.10 7.86
N GLY A 185 -20.13 -15.52 6.95
CA GLY A 185 -21.29 -14.67 7.19
C GLY A 185 -21.80 -14.04 5.90
N CYS A 186 -22.88 -13.27 5.98
CA CYS A 186 -23.43 -12.51 4.86
C CYS A 186 -23.83 -11.10 5.32
N ALA A 187 -23.41 -10.08 4.59
CA ALA A 187 -23.90 -8.72 4.74
C ALA A 187 -24.91 -8.41 3.61
N ILE A 188 -26.08 -7.91 3.97
CA ILE A 188 -27.17 -7.61 3.04
C ILE A 188 -27.68 -6.18 3.20
N GLU A 189 -27.92 -5.49 2.09
CA GLU A 189 -28.62 -4.22 2.08
C GLU A 189 -30.13 -4.43 2.26
N ALA A 190 -30.70 -3.89 3.34
CA ALA A 190 -32.14 -3.91 3.63
C ALA A 190 -32.77 -2.57 3.26
N SER A 191 -33.17 -2.41 1.99
CA SER A 191 -33.87 -1.23 1.51
C SER A 191 -35.29 -1.16 2.09
N SER A 192 -35.86 0.06 2.29
CA SER A 192 -37.21 0.24 2.77
C SER A 192 -38.27 -0.43 1.89
N ILE A 193 -38.09 -0.35 0.56
CA ILE A 193 -38.95 -1.03 -0.42
C ILE A 193 -38.81 -2.55 -0.26
N GLY A 194 -37.58 -3.07 -0.12
CA GLY A 194 -37.31 -4.50 0.08
C GLY A 194 -37.96 -5.06 1.35
N LEU A 195 -37.93 -4.28 2.45
CA LEU A 195 -38.58 -4.62 3.71
C LEU A 195 -40.11 -4.61 3.56
N GLN A 196 -40.69 -3.58 2.92
CA GLN A 196 -42.12 -3.47 2.71
C GLN A 196 -42.66 -4.52 1.73
N GLU A 197 -41.89 -4.93 0.75
CA GLU A 197 -42.22 -5.95 -0.24
C GLU A 197 -41.88 -7.39 0.20
N HIS A 198 -41.55 -7.59 1.47
CA HIS A 198 -41.27 -8.92 2.05
C HIS A 198 -40.09 -9.66 1.41
N ARG A 199 -39.10 -8.92 0.85
CA ARG A 199 -37.98 -9.52 0.10
C ARG A 199 -36.96 -10.25 0.98
N LEU A 200 -36.95 -9.97 2.29
CA LEU A 200 -36.04 -10.58 3.27
C LEU A 200 -36.75 -11.62 4.15
N ASP A 201 -38.06 -11.78 4.01
CA ASP A 201 -38.83 -12.71 4.84
C ASP A 201 -38.24 -14.12 4.76
N GLY A 202 -38.31 -14.84 5.88
CA GLY A 202 -37.71 -16.18 5.99
C GLY A 202 -36.21 -16.20 6.32
N LEU A 203 -35.51 -15.05 6.32
CA LEU A 203 -34.13 -14.99 6.78
C LEU A 203 -34.06 -14.87 8.30
N THR A 204 -33.03 -15.52 8.89
CA THR A 204 -32.62 -15.28 10.27
C THR A 204 -31.55 -14.21 10.29
N ILE A 205 -31.94 -12.96 10.60
CA ILE A 205 -31.02 -11.83 10.70
C ILE A 205 -30.52 -11.77 12.16
N GLN A 206 -29.18 -11.79 12.32
CA GLN A 206 -28.57 -11.75 13.65
C GLN A 206 -28.28 -10.33 14.11
N CYS A 207 -27.90 -9.43 13.20
CA CYS A 207 -27.53 -8.06 13.50
C CYS A 207 -28.20 -7.13 12.48
N ALA A 208 -28.88 -6.08 12.99
CA ALA A 208 -29.43 -4.99 12.20
C ALA A 208 -28.59 -3.73 12.41
N VAL A 209 -28.22 -3.05 11.33
CA VAL A 209 -27.40 -1.83 11.35
C VAL A 209 -28.22 -0.67 10.77
N PHE A 210 -28.35 0.42 11.53
CA PHE A 210 -28.97 1.68 11.11
C PHE A 210 -27.92 2.75 10.87
N THR A 211 -27.87 3.31 9.66
CA THR A 211 -26.89 4.33 9.28
C THR A 211 -27.40 5.77 9.49
N ASN A 212 -28.52 6.14 8.83
CA ASN A 212 -29.13 7.48 8.91
C ASN A 212 -30.52 7.48 8.26
N PHE A 213 -31.26 8.59 8.47
CA PHE A 213 -32.57 8.81 7.87
C PHE A 213 -32.68 10.25 7.33
N SER A 214 -32.94 10.39 6.05
CA SER A 214 -33.22 11.65 5.36
C SER A 214 -34.25 11.45 4.27
N GLN A 215 -34.72 12.52 3.63
CA GLN A 215 -35.77 12.47 2.62
C GLN A 215 -35.29 11.68 1.38
N ASP A 216 -36.04 10.60 1.07
CA ASP A 216 -35.87 9.79 -0.13
C ASP A 216 -37.12 8.93 -0.37
N HIS A 217 -37.29 8.36 -1.56
CA HIS A 217 -38.35 7.38 -1.91
C HIS A 217 -39.80 7.79 -1.55
N LEU A 218 -40.11 9.11 -1.54
CA LEU A 218 -41.49 9.58 -1.28
C LEU A 218 -42.45 9.30 -2.41
N ASP A 219 -41.98 9.07 -3.63
CA ASP A 219 -42.72 8.56 -4.77
C ASP A 219 -43.29 7.20 -4.51
N TYR A 220 -42.63 6.36 -3.69
CA TYR A 220 -43.12 5.03 -3.32
C TYR A 220 -43.87 5.01 -1.97
N HIS A 221 -43.28 5.61 -0.93
CA HIS A 221 -43.82 5.58 0.45
C HIS A 221 -44.89 6.63 0.73
N GLY A 222 -44.99 7.69 -0.07
CA GLY A 222 -45.94 8.78 0.08
C GLY A 222 -45.60 9.78 1.22
N THR A 223 -45.18 9.30 2.39
CA THR A 223 -44.84 10.13 3.55
C THR A 223 -43.52 9.70 4.22
N MET A 224 -42.88 10.62 4.95
CA MET A 224 -41.68 10.33 5.73
C MET A 224 -41.97 9.33 6.85
N ASP A 225 -43.17 9.36 7.46
CA ASP A 225 -43.56 8.41 8.51
C ASP A 225 -43.70 6.99 7.98
N ALA A 226 -44.33 6.80 6.80
CA ALA A 226 -44.42 5.49 6.15
C ALA A 226 -43.01 4.96 5.77
N TYR A 227 -42.17 5.83 5.27
CA TYR A 227 -40.77 5.52 4.94
C TYR A 227 -39.94 5.10 6.17
N TRP A 228 -40.11 5.83 7.31
CA TRP A 228 -39.48 5.46 8.57
C TRP A 228 -39.99 4.12 9.10
N LYS A 229 -41.33 3.93 9.10
CA LYS A 229 -41.94 2.69 9.57
C LYS A 229 -41.44 1.46 8.82
N ALA A 230 -41.21 1.58 7.50
CA ALA A 230 -40.67 0.48 6.71
C ALA A 230 -39.23 0.11 7.15
N LYS A 231 -38.36 1.11 7.46
CA LYS A 231 -36.99 0.84 7.95
C LYS A 231 -36.99 0.31 9.38
N ARG A 232 -37.83 0.85 10.25
CA ARG A 232 -37.92 0.45 11.65
C ARG A 232 -38.30 -1.01 11.82
N ALA A 233 -39.09 -1.57 10.88
CA ALA A 233 -39.51 -2.98 10.89
C ALA A 233 -38.34 -3.97 10.96
N LEU A 234 -37.13 -3.58 10.50
CA LEU A 234 -35.93 -4.41 10.60
C LEU A 234 -35.50 -4.65 12.07
N PHE A 235 -35.79 -3.70 12.99
CA PHE A 235 -35.41 -3.79 14.40
C PHE A 235 -36.42 -4.58 15.26
N ASP A 236 -37.53 -4.93 14.65
CA ASP A 236 -38.55 -5.87 15.22
C ASP A 236 -38.45 -7.27 14.56
N TRP A 237 -37.35 -7.56 13.86
CA TRP A 237 -37.17 -8.78 13.06
C TRP A 237 -37.12 -10.03 13.93
N PRO A 238 -37.84 -11.10 13.58
CA PRO A 238 -37.84 -12.33 14.34
C PRO A 238 -36.43 -12.95 14.46
N GLY A 239 -36.01 -13.19 15.69
CA GLY A 239 -34.69 -13.79 15.96
C GLY A 239 -33.50 -12.83 15.90
N LEU A 240 -33.73 -11.52 15.74
CA LEU A 240 -32.70 -10.49 15.86
C LEU A 240 -32.02 -10.56 17.24
N ARG A 241 -30.69 -10.48 17.29
CA ARG A 241 -29.89 -10.55 18.52
C ARG A 241 -29.26 -9.23 18.90
N SER A 242 -28.79 -8.46 17.90
CA SER A 242 -28.13 -7.17 18.14
C SER A 242 -28.62 -6.09 17.18
N ALA A 243 -28.62 -4.85 17.68
CA ALA A 243 -28.97 -3.65 16.94
C ALA A 243 -27.82 -2.65 17.03
N VAL A 244 -27.26 -2.26 15.90
CA VAL A 244 -26.23 -1.22 15.79
C VAL A 244 -26.87 0.05 15.28
N ILE A 245 -26.75 1.14 16.02
CA ILE A 245 -27.53 2.36 15.78
C ILE A 245 -26.62 3.58 15.80
N ASN A 246 -26.59 4.31 14.70
CA ASN A 246 -25.96 5.64 14.65
C ASN A 246 -26.90 6.65 15.33
N ILE A 247 -26.49 7.15 16.51
CA ILE A 247 -27.26 8.13 17.30
C ILE A 247 -26.96 9.59 16.96
N ASP A 248 -26.09 9.86 16.00
CA ASP A 248 -25.92 11.21 15.44
C ASP A 248 -27.17 11.62 14.62
N ASP A 249 -27.95 10.64 14.18
CA ASP A 249 -29.23 10.80 13.53
C ASP A 249 -30.36 10.86 14.55
N LEU A 250 -31.29 11.82 14.44
CA LEU A 250 -32.39 12.01 15.40
C LEU A 250 -33.30 10.78 15.49
N HIS A 251 -33.60 10.11 14.34
CA HIS A 251 -34.39 8.90 14.33
C HIS A 251 -33.61 7.71 14.91
N GLY A 252 -32.29 7.68 14.72
CA GLY A 252 -31.40 6.73 15.37
C GLY A 252 -31.37 6.87 16.87
N ALA A 253 -31.27 8.10 17.37
CA ALA A 253 -31.32 8.38 18.82
C ALA A 253 -32.67 7.97 19.42
N ALA A 254 -33.81 8.28 18.76
CA ALA A 254 -35.12 7.85 19.15
C ALA A 254 -35.27 6.31 19.14
N LEU A 255 -34.80 5.63 18.09
CA LEU A 255 -34.79 4.18 17.99
C LEU A 255 -33.99 3.52 19.10
N ALA A 256 -32.81 4.05 19.42
CA ALA A 256 -31.98 3.55 20.52
C ALA A 256 -32.69 3.71 21.88
N ALA A 257 -33.44 4.82 22.08
CA ALA A 257 -34.23 5.03 23.26
C ALA A 257 -35.41 4.03 23.35
N ASP A 258 -36.14 3.79 22.27
CA ASP A 258 -37.25 2.83 22.19
C ASP A 258 -36.80 1.39 22.48
N LEU A 259 -35.57 1.02 22.07
CA LEU A 259 -35.02 -0.32 22.27
C LEU A 259 -34.39 -0.52 23.67
N ARG A 260 -34.38 0.50 24.56
CA ARG A 260 -33.88 0.35 25.92
C ARG A 260 -34.77 -0.65 26.68
N GLY A 261 -34.14 -1.65 27.27
CA GLY A 261 -34.85 -2.70 28.02
C GLY A 261 -35.41 -3.82 27.14
N SER A 262 -35.25 -3.75 25.80
CA SER A 262 -35.53 -4.89 24.93
C SER A 262 -34.48 -6.00 25.14
N PRO A 263 -34.72 -7.23 24.70
CA PRO A 263 -33.75 -8.33 24.80
C PRO A 263 -32.57 -8.18 23.83
N LEU A 264 -32.54 -7.13 23.01
CA LEU A 264 -31.49 -6.91 22.01
C LEU A 264 -30.22 -6.36 22.64
N ASP A 265 -29.06 -6.82 22.19
CA ASP A 265 -27.76 -6.18 22.48
C ASP A 265 -27.62 -4.92 21.62
N VAL A 266 -27.94 -3.75 22.21
CA VAL A 266 -27.97 -2.47 21.51
C VAL A 266 -26.57 -1.81 21.55
N TRP A 267 -26.03 -1.52 20.37
CA TRP A 267 -24.76 -0.85 20.15
C TRP A 267 -24.99 0.56 19.59
N THR A 268 -24.90 1.57 20.44
CA THR A 268 -24.98 2.98 20.04
C THR A 268 -23.64 3.50 19.58
N CYS A 269 -23.63 4.20 18.44
CA CYS A 269 -22.42 4.77 17.82
C CYS A 269 -22.58 6.27 17.62
N THR A 270 -21.52 7.05 17.92
CA THR A 270 -21.47 8.49 17.66
C THR A 270 -20.12 8.95 17.16
N SER A 271 -20.12 9.92 16.26
CA SER A 271 -18.95 10.65 15.75
C SER A 271 -18.94 12.14 16.15
N LEU A 272 -19.92 12.60 16.95
CA LEU A 272 -20.01 13.98 17.45
C LEU A 272 -18.99 14.22 18.56
N ALA A 273 -18.40 15.44 18.60
CA ALA A 273 -17.40 15.82 19.61
C ALA A 273 -17.98 15.87 21.03
N ASP A 274 -19.25 16.27 21.16
CA ASP A 274 -20.01 16.26 22.42
C ASP A 274 -21.31 15.50 22.17
N PRO A 275 -21.35 14.21 22.46
CA PRO A 275 -22.47 13.35 22.07
C PRO A 275 -23.77 13.60 22.90
N GLY A 276 -23.78 14.44 23.93
CA GLY A 276 -24.97 14.71 24.75
C GLY A 276 -25.66 13.47 25.34
N ALA A 277 -25.33 12.28 24.89
CA ALA A 277 -25.81 10.97 25.31
C ALA A 277 -24.64 9.98 25.36
N GLU A 278 -24.67 9.04 26.30
CA GLU A 278 -23.68 7.97 26.40
C GLU A 278 -23.81 7.02 25.17
N ALA A 279 -22.84 7.08 24.26
CA ALA A 279 -22.68 6.10 23.19
C ALA A 279 -21.76 4.96 23.67
N ARG A 280 -22.04 3.73 23.21
CA ARG A 280 -21.18 2.57 23.51
C ARG A 280 -19.88 2.61 22.71
N LEU A 281 -19.93 3.09 21.45
CA LEU A 281 -18.75 3.39 20.65
C LEU A 281 -18.73 4.87 20.25
N HIS A 282 -17.59 5.51 20.44
CA HIS A 282 -17.37 6.92 20.12
C HIS A 282 -16.14 7.08 19.21
N ALA A 283 -16.31 7.75 18.06
CA ALA A 283 -15.18 8.24 17.26
C ALA A 283 -14.79 9.64 17.71
N CYS A 284 -13.54 9.81 18.10
CA CYS A 284 -12.97 11.09 18.48
C CYS A 284 -11.66 11.36 17.73
N ASN A 285 -11.10 12.57 17.84
CA ASN A 285 -9.87 12.97 17.16
C ASN A 285 -9.92 12.72 15.63
N ILE A 286 -11.10 12.96 15.04
CA ILE A 286 -11.35 12.78 13.61
C ILE A 286 -10.56 13.83 12.83
N ARG A 287 -9.66 13.38 11.94
CA ARG A 287 -8.85 14.27 11.11
C ARG A 287 -8.65 13.70 9.70
N PRO A 288 -8.54 14.55 8.67
CA PRO A 288 -8.16 14.10 7.34
C PRO A 288 -6.70 13.61 7.32
N THR A 289 -6.41 12.70 6.40
CA THR A 289 -5.06 12.25 6.02
C THR A 289 -4.89 12.44 4.52
N ASP A 290 -3.68 12.25 3.98
CA ASP A 290 -3.41 12.41 2.55
C ASP A 290 -4.31 11.57 1.63
N HIS A 291 -4.87 10.47 2.14
CA HIS A 291 -5.64 9.51 1.35
C HIS A 291 -6.99 9.12 1.95
N GLY A 292 -7.39 9.71 3.07
CA GLY A 292 -8.64 9.34 3.75
C GLY A 292 -8.83 10.05 5.08
N MET A 293 -9.19 9.29 6.12
CA MET A 293 -9.45 9.81 7.46
C MET A 293 -8.70 9.01 8.53
N ALA A 294 -8.26 9.67 9.60
CA ALA A 294 -7.82 9.02 10.82
C ALA A 294 -8.73 9.42 11.97
N PHE A 295 -9.07 8.48 12.83
CA PHE A 295 -9.87 8.72 14.02
C PHE A 295 -9.55 7.70 15.12
N GLU A 296 -9.87 8.03 16.34
CA GLU A 296 -9.79 7.11 17.47
C GLU A 296 -11.19 6.56 17.76
N VAL A 297 -11.30 5.23 17.87
CA VAL A 297 -12.50 4.57 18.35
C VAL A 297 -12.35 4.25 19.85
N ARG A 298 -13.33 4.69 20.66
CA ARG A 298 -13.35 4.49 22.10
C ARG A 298 -14.53 3.60 22.50
N GLU A 299 -14.26 2.60 23.35
CA GLU A 299 -15.26 1.77 24.04
C GLU A 299 -14.81 1.61 25.49
N LEU A 300 -15.59 2.14 26.43
CA LEU A 300 -15.22 2.21 27.86
C LEU A 300 -13.84 2.87 28.06
N ASP A 301 -12.88 2.13 28.62
CA ASP A 301 -11.50 2.54 28.88
C ASP A 301 -10.53 2.23 27.71
N GLN A 302 -10.99 1.51 26.67
CA GLN A 302 -10.18 1.15 25.51
C GLN A 302 -10.27 2.21 24.40
N THR A 303 -9.12 2.54 23.81
CA THR A 303 -9.03 3.46 22.67
C THR A 303 -8.06 2.90 21.63
N HIS A 304 -8.49 2.87 20.36
CA HIS A 304 -7.66 2.40 19.25
C HIS A 304 -7.79 3.33 18.04
N THR A 305 -6.69 3.56 17.34
CA THR A 305 -6.68 4.41 16.13
C THR A 305 -7.08 3.59 14.90
N VAL A 306 -7.94 4.18 14.07
CA VAL A 306 -8.35 3.66 12.76
C VAL A 306 -7.86 4.61 11.67
N TYR A 307 -7.19 4.08 10.64
CA TYR A 307 -6.75 4.80 9.44
C TYR A 307 -7.61 4.37 8.26
N SER A 308 -8.68 5.11 7.97
CA SER A 308 -9.56 4.82 6.83
C SER A 308 -8.94 5.30 5.52
N LYS A 309 -8.97 4.47 4.49
CA LYS A 309 -8.58 4.82 3.13
C LYS A 309 -9.66 5.62 2.37
N VAL A 310 -10.78 5.91 3.02
CA VAL A 310 -11.94 6.55 2.39
C VAL A 310 -12.21 7.88 3.07
N PRO A 311 -12.38 8.98 2.32
CA PRO A 311 -12.65 10.31 2.85
C PRO A 311 -14.08 10.47 3.40
N GLY A 312 -14.26 11.48 4.24
CA GLY A 312 -15.54 11.95 4.73
C GLY A 312 -15.92 11.46 6.13
N THR A 313 -16.37 12.39 6.96
CA THR A 313 -16.81 12.11 8.34
C THR A 313 -18.01 11.15 8.40
N TYR A 314 -18.91 11.20 7.40
CA TYR A 314 -20.01 10.23 7.28
C TYR A 314 -19.52 8.79 7.08
N ASN A 315 -18.34 8.59 6.47
CA ASN A 315 -17.72 7.27 6.37
C ASN A 315 -17.12 6.82 7.70
N VAL A 316 -16.67 7.74 8.55
CA VAL A 316 -16.30 7.41 9.94
C VAL A 316 -17.50 6.84 10.70
N ALA A 317 -18.67 7.48 10.60
CA ALA A 317 -19.91 6.97 11.21
C ALA A 317 -20.30 5.57 10.66
N ASN A 318 -20.20 5.36 9.34
CA ASN A 318 -20.44 4.05 8.74
C ASN A 318 -19.45 2.98 9.24
N LEU A 319 -18.16 3.32 9.36
CA LEU A 319 -17.13 2.41 9.89
C LEU A 319 -17.33 2.09 11.37
N LEU A 320 -17.80 3.04 12.18
CA LEU A 320 -18.23 2.76 13.56
C LEU A 320 -19.32 1.70 13.60
N GLY A 321 -20.30 1.78 12.68
CA GLY A 321 -21.34 0.75 12.54
C GLY A 321 -20.74 -0.63 12.20
N VAL A 322 -19.72 -0.70 11.34
CA VAL A 322 -19.01 -1.95 11.03
C VAL A 322 -18.25 -2.48 12.25
N ILE A 323 -17.53 -1.61 12.97
CA ILE A 323 -16.83 -1.97 14.22
C ILE A 323 -17.82 -2.52 15.25
N ALA A 324 -18.96 -1.84 15.46
CA ALA A 324 -20.00 -2.28 16.38
C ALA A 324 -20.58 -3.65 16.00
N ALA A 325 -20.83 -3.89 14.71
CA ALA A 325 -21.31 -5.17 14.22
C ALA A 325 -20.31 -6.31 14.48
N LEU A 326 -19.01 -6.07 14.29
CA LEU A 326 -17.96 -7.03 14.64
C LEU A 326 -17.89 -7.25 16.16
N ARG A 327 -17.99 -6.18 16.95
CA ARG A 327 -17.98 -6.22 18.41
C ARG A 327 -19.17 -7.04 18.96
N SER A 328 -20.35 -6.89 18.37
CA SER A 328 -21.53 -7.67 18.75
C SER A 328 -21.37 -9.19 18.52
N GLN A 329 -20.40 -9.59 17.72
CA GLN A 329 -20.01 -10.99 17.53
C GLN A 329 -18.81 -11.42 18.40
N GLY A 330 -18.37 -10.57 19.32
CA GLY A 330 -17.27 -10.87 20.24
C GLY A 330 -15.86 -10.56 19.71
N THR A 331 -15.73 -9.95 18.53
CA THR A 331 -14.41 -9.53 17.99
C THR A 331 -13.80 -8.47 18.93
N PRO A 332 -12.55 -8.60 19.43
CA PRO A 332 -11.91 -7.59 20.27
C PRO A 332 -11.82 -6.23 19.57
N LEU A 333 -11.95 -5.11 20.32
CA LEU A 333 -11.93 -3.74 19.76
C LEU A 333 -10.65 -3.45 18.97
N ALA A 334 -9.49 -3.83 19.51
CA ALA A 334 -8.20 -3.69 18.82
C ALA A 334 -8.18 -4.37 17.45
N LEU A 335 -8.72 -5.60 17.36
CA LEU A 335 -8.78 -6.34 16.10
C LEU A 335 -9.79 -5.72 15.12
N ALA A 336 -10.97 -5.31 15.60
CA ALA A 336 -11.99 -4.64 14.78
C ALA A 336 -11.45 -3.32 14.20
N ALA A 337 -10.73 -2.52 14.98
CA ALA A 337 -10.07 -1.29 14.53
C ALA A 337 -8.99 -1.56 13.49
N ALA A 338 -8.14 -2.58 13.70
CA ALA A 338 -7.11 -2.99 12.76
C ALA A 338 -7.69 -3.50 11.43
N ILE A 339 -8.77 -4.29 11.48
CA ILE A 339 -9.49 -4.74 10.27
C ILE A 339 -10.05 -3.54 9.52
N CYS A 340 -10.73 -2.61 10.19
CA CYS A 340 -11.34 -1.44 9.55
C CYS A 340 -10.31 -0.51 8.90
N SER A 341 -9.07 -0.47 9.40
CA SER A 341 -7.98 0.29 8.77
C SER A 341 -7.52 -0.30 7.42
N ASN A 342 -7.83 -1.55 7.13
CA ASN A 342 -7.43 -2.24 5.90
C ASN A 342 -8.54 -2.37 4.86
N LEU A 343 -9.77 -1.95 5.16
CA LEU A 343 -10.90 -2.05 4.24
C LEU A 343 -10.70 -1.17 3.00
N ASN A 344 -11.17 -1.67 1.86
CA ASN A 344 -11.14 -0.94 0.60
C ASN A 344 -12.52 -0.33 0.30
N ALA A 345 -12.51 0.81 -0.41
CA ALA A 345 -13.74 1.46 -0.86
C ALA A 345 -14.62 0.50 -1.68
N PRO A 346 -15.95 0.61 -1.58
CA PRO A 346 -16.83 -0.07 -2.50
C PRO A 346 -16.63 0.49 -3.93
N PRO A 347 -16.79 -0.33 -4.96
CA PRO A 347 -16.68 0.15 -6.35
C PRO A 347 -17.54 1.39 -6.61
N GLY A 348 -16.92 2.46 -7.09
CA GLY A 348 -17.55 3.72 -7.42
C GLY A 348 -18.18 4.50 -6.25
N ARG A 349 -17.70 4.29 -5.02
CA ARG A 349 -18.10 5.02 -3.81
C ARG A 349 -16.86 5.61 -3.13
N MET A 350 -16.53 6.87 -3.45
CA MET A 350 -15.26 7.49 -3.04
C MET A 350 -14.06 6.57 -3.32
N GLU A 351 -14.14 5.80 -4.41
CA GLU A 351 -13.12 4.84 -4.80
C GLU A 351 -11.91 5.59 -5.38
N PRO A 352 -10.73 5.50 -4.77
CA PRO A 352 -9.54 6.08 -5.36
C PRO A 352 -9.16 5.31 -6.64
N ALA A 353 -8.97 6.03 -7.73
CA ALA A 353 -8.32 5.49 -8.91
C ALA A 353 -6.85 5.32 -8.55
N LEU A 354 -6.47 4.12 -8.13
CA LEU A 354 -5.13 3.82 -7.65
C LEU A 354 -4.09 4.14 -8.73
N SER A 355 -3.29 5.15 -8.47
CA SER A 355 -1.96 5.30 -9.03
C SER A 355 -0.98 5.20 -7.86
N ASN A 356 -0.01 4.32 -7.99
CA ASN A 356 1.11 4.29 -7.07
C ASN A 356 1.99 5.51 -7.39
N GLY A 357 2.09 6.47 -6.48
CA GLY A 357 2.96 7.64 -6.63
C GLY A 357 2.25 8.98 -6.57
N VAL A 358 3.03 10.06 -6.70
CA VAL A 358 2.57 11.43 -6.62
C VAL A 358 1.82 11.82 -7.89
N ASN A 359 0.54 11.84 -7.73
CA ASN A 359 -0.43 12.23 -8.72
C ASN A 359 -1.55 12.97 -7.99
N PRO A 360 -2.41 13.72 -8.66
CA PRO A 360 -3.63 14.19 -8.03
C PRO A 360 -4.37 12.98 -7.43
N LEU A 361 -4.97 13.17 -6.27
CA LEU A 361 -5.85 12.16 -5.70
C LEU A 361 -7.13 12.13 -6.53
N VAL A 362 -7.29 11.11 -7.37
CA VAL A 362 -8.47 10.96 -8.22
C VAL A 362 -9.42 9.97 -7.57
N LEU A 363 -10.66 10.39 -7.35
CA LEU A 363 -11.72 9.57 -6.74
C LEU A 363 -12.91 9.47 -7.67
N VAL A 364 -13.52 8.28 -7.72
CA VAL A 364 -14.76 8.02 -8.47
C VAL A 364 -15.91 7.82 -7.49
N ASP A 365 -17.00 8.57 -7.69
CA ASP A 365 -18.17 8.51 -6.82
C ASP A 365 -19.50 8.47 -7.59
N TYR A 366 -20.51 7.88 -6.96
CA TYR A 366 -21.86 7.75 -7.52
C TYR A 366 -22.74 8.99 -7.25
N ALA A 367 -22.21 10.06 -6.69
CA ALA A 367 -22.96 11.29 -6.37
C ALA A 367 -23.61 11.87 -7.65
N HIS A 368 -24.91 11.65 -7.81
CA HIS A 368 -25.72 12.04 -8.98
C HIS A 368 -26.94 12.91 -8.61
N THR A 369 -26.99 13.38 -7.36
CA THR A 369 -27.98 14.35 -6.86
C THR A 369 -27.25 15.60 -6.35
N PRO A 370 -27.90 16.78 -6.31
CA PRO A 370 -27.26 18.02 -5.82
C PRO A 370 -26.72 17.86 -4.39
N ASP A 371 -27.50 17.32 -3.46
CA ASP A 371 -27.09 17.09 -2.08
C ASP A 371 -25.95 16.07 -1.99
N GLY A 372 -26.04 14.96 -2.76
CA GLY A 372 -24.97 13.96 -2.83
C GLY A 372 -23.65 14.57 -3.32
N LEU A 373 -23.67 15.42 -4.33
CA LEU A 373 -22.50 16.09 -4.87
C LEU A 373 -21.93 17.11 -3.87
N THR A 374 -22.79 17.90 -3.24
CA THR A 374 -22.38 18.86 -2.20
C THR A 374 -21.68 18.14 -1.04
N ASN A 375 -22.25 17.04 -0.55
CA ASN A 375 -21.66 16.26 0.53
C ASN A 375 -20.32 15.61 0.10
N ALA A 376 -20.22 15.11 -1.13
CA ALA A 376 -18.98 14.54 -1.66
C ALA A 376 -17.86 15.59 -1.75
N LEU A 377 -18.15 16.77 -2.27
CA LEU A 377 -17.19 17.87 -2.37
C LEU A 377 -16.80 18.40 -0.98
N ALA A 378 -17.76 18.56 -0.06
CA ALA A 378 -17.48 18.96 1.31
C ALA A 378 -16.56 17.97 2.06
N ALA A 379 -16.72 16.67 1.80
CA ALA A 379 -15.85 15.63 2.36
C ALA A 379 -14.41 15.67 1.82
N LEU A 380 -14.22 16.12 0.58
CA LEU A 380 -12.90 16.19 -0.08
C LEU A 380 -12.19 17.52 0.15
N ARG A 381 -12.91 18.60 0.45
CA ARG A 381 -12.32 19.93 0.67
C ARG A 381 -11.23 19.95 1.76
N PRO A 382 -11.42 19.36 2.96
CA PRO A 382 -10.36 19.30 3.97
C PRO A 382 -9.11 18.55 3.49
N ILE A 383 -9.27 17.53 2.65
CA ILE A 383 -8.14 16.75 2.09
C ILE A 383 -7.37 17.61 1.07
N ALA A 384 -8.06 18.32 0.17
CA ALA A 384 -7.43 19.23 -0.77
C ALA A 384 -6.61 20.31 -0.03
N ILE A 385 -7.19 20.91 1.03
CA ILE A 385 -6.49 21.89 1.88
C ILE A 385 -5.27 21.27 2.57
N ALA A 386 -5.41 20.08 3.17
CA ALA A 386 -4.31 19.39 3.84
C ALA A 386 -3.16 19.06 2.90
N ARG A 387 -3.47 18.75 1.63
CA ARG A 387 -2.50 18.52 0.56
C ARG A 387 -1.91 19.81 -0.03
N GLY A 388 -2.45 20.98 0.31
CA GLY A 388 -2.06 22.27 -0.27
C GLY A 388 -2.47 22.42 -1.76
N GLY A 389 -3.49 21.67 -2.20
CA GLY A 389 -3.98 21.62 -3.57
C GLY A 389 -5.40 22.18 -3.76
N GLN A 390 -5.86 22.16 -5.02
CA GLN A 390 -7.22 22.53 -5.42
C GLN A 390 -8.13 21.29 -5.48
N LEU A 391 -9.43 21.51 -5.37
CA LEU A 391 -10.46 20.50 -5.56
C LEU A 391 -11.09 20.65 -6.96
N TRP A 392 -10.96 19.61 -7.78
CA TRP A 392 -11.54 19.50 -9.11
C TRP A 392 -12.81 18.64 -9.07
N CYS A 393 -13.78 18.96 -9.94
CA CYS A 393 -15.01 18.17 -10.10
C CYS A 393 -15.31 17.90 -11.57
N VAL A 394 -15.45 16.62 -11.95
CA VAL A 394 -15.93 16.18 -13.25
C VAL A 394 -17.31 15.57 -13.06
N VAL A 395 -18.38 16.19 -13.60
CA VAL A 395 -19.75 15.74 -13.33
C VAL A 395 -20.68 15.95 -14.53
N GLY A 396 -21.65 15.05 -14.67
CA GLY A 396 -22.70 15.12 -15.67
C GLY A 396 -24.09 14.80 -15.12
N CYS A 397 -25.12 14.97 -15.94
CA CYS A 397 -26.51 14.57 -15.65
C CYS A 397 -27.05 13.60 -16.69
N GLY A 398 -27.91 12.67 -16.25
CA GLY A 398 -28.58 11.73 -17.15
C GLY A 398 -29.73 12.38 -17.93
N GLY A 399 -29.93 11.90 -19.16
CA GLY A 399 -31.13 12.16 -19.95
C GLY A 399 -32.31 11.29 -19.52
N ASP A 400 -33.52 11.61 -19.99
CA ASP A 400 -34.80 10.93 -19.68
C ASP A 400 -35.02 10.79 -18.15
N ARG A 401 -34.60 11.81 -17.40
CA ARG A 401 -34.69 11.93 -15.94
C ARG A 401 -35.09 13.36 -15.60
N ASP A 402 -35.31 13.65 -14.32
CA ASP A 402 -35.71 14.97 -13.83
C ASP A 402 -34.79 16.10 -14.35
N PRO A 403 -35.27 16.98 -15.25
CA PRO A 403 -34.45 18.08 -15.75
C PRO A 403 -34.28 19.21 -14.71
N GLY A 404 -35.15 19.28 -13.68
CA GLY A 404 -35.08 20.30 -12.64
C GLY A 404 -33.82 20.21 -11.79
N LYS A 405 -33.22 19.04 -11.66
CA LYS A 405 -31.96 18.86 -10.91
C LYS A 405 -30.72 19.35 -11.67
N ARG A 406 -30.76 19.52 -13.01
CA ARG A 406 -29.58 19.84 -13.84
C ARG A 406 -28.95 21.18 -13.47
N PRO A 407 -29.71 22.30 -13.36
CA PRO A 407 -29.17 23.57 -12.90
C PRO A 407 -28.59 23.48 -11.47
N LEU A 408 -29.24 22.72 -10.57
CA LEU A 408 -28.79 22.55 -9.20
C LEU A 408 -27.48 21.75 -9.12
N MET A 409 -27.29 20.74 -9.97
CA MET A 409 -26.03 20.00 -10.09
C MET A 409 -24.88 20.90 -10.55
N GLY A 410 -25.11 21.74 -11.57
CA GLY A 410 -24.12 22.72 -12.03
C GLY A 410 -23.73 23.71 -10.93
N ALA A 411 -24.70 24.26 -10.21
CA ALA A 411 -24.48 25.18 -9.10
C ALA A 411 -23.69 24.50 -7.95
N ALA A 412 -24.10 23.30 -7.54
CA ALA A 412 -23.41 22.53 -6.47
C ALA A 412 -21.94 22.23 -6.84
N ALA A 413 -21.66 21.88 -8.10
CA ALA A 413 -20.30 21.64 -8.55
C ALA A 413 -19.42 22.89 -8.43
N VAL A 414 -19.88 24.05 -8.96
CA VAL A 414 -19.09 25.30 -8.97
C VAL A 414 -18.96 25.92 -7.58
N GLN A 415 -19.93 25.74 -6.70
CA GLN A 415 -19.84 26.20 -5.30
C GLN A 415 -18.89 25.33 -4.45
N GLY A 416 -18.81 24.04 -4.74
CA GLY A 416 -18.05 23.10 -3.92
C GLY A 416 -16.61 22.85 -4.37
N ALA A 417 -16.29 23.08 -5.66
CA ALA A 417 -14.97 22.85 -6.25
C ALA A 417 -14.29 24.11 -6.78
N ASP A 418 -12.95 24.10 -6.87
CA ASP A 418 -12.16 25.21 -7.41
C ASP A 418 -12.12 25.18 -8.95
N GLN A 419 -12.15 23.97 -9.52
CA GLN A 419 -12.19 23.73 -10.97
C GLN A 419 -13.28 22.73 -11.32
N VAL A 420 -14.07 22.98 -12.36
CA VAL A 420 -15.18 22.11 -12.74
C VAL A 420 -15.20 21.83 -14.25
N ILE A 421 -15.36 20.56 -14.58
CA ILE A 421 -15.64 20.13 -15.96
C ILE A 421 -17.03 19.50 -16.00
N LEU A 422 -17.97 20.17 -16.67
CA LEU A 422 -19.30 19.63 -16.92
C LEU A 422 -19.27 18.73 -18.15
N THR A 423 -19.77 17.51 -18.02
CA THR A 423 -19.66 16.48 -19.07
C THR A 423 -20.93 15.63 -19.20
N SER A 424 -20.96 14.74 -20.19
CA SER A 424 -22.07 13.78 -20.35
C SER A 424 -22.02 12.69 -19.28
N ASP A 425 -23.20 12.27 -18.86
CA ASP A 425 -23.42 11.04 -18.06
C ASP A 425 -24.02 9.96 -18.97
N ASN A 426 -25.28 9.58 -18.81
CA ASN A 426 -26.07 8.72 -19.72
C ASN A 426 -27.12 9.60 -20.45
N PRO A 427 -26.83 10.16 -21.61
CA PRO A 427 -27.79 11.01 -22.32
C PRO A 427 -29.07 10.29 -22.75
N ARG A 428 -29.02 8.97 -22.92
CA ARG A 428 -30.13 8.11 -23.38
C ARG A 428 -30.70 8.57 -24.72
N THR A 429 -31.96 9.08 -24.73
CA THR A 429 -32.60 9.59 -25.95
C THR A 429 -32.36 11.09 -26.16
N GLU A 430 -31.89 11.82 -25.12
CA GLU A 430 -31.71 13.26 -25.23
C GLU A 430 -30.36 13.65 -25.84
N ASP A 431 -30.31 14.82 -26.49
CA ASP A 431 -29.06 15.43 -26.95
C ASP A 431 -28.16 15.80 -25.73
N PRO A 432 -26.92 15.29 -25.65
CA PRO A 432 -25.97 15.65 -24.60
C PRO A 432 -25.77 17.16 -24.45
N GLN A 433 -25.70 17.90 -25.55
CA GLN A 433 -25.50 19.36 -25.55
C GLN A 433 -26.68 20.11 -24.88
N ARG A 434 -27.90 19.60 -25.06
CA ARG A 434 -29.08 20.19 -24.40
C ARG A 434 -29.05 19.98 -22.88
N ILE A 435 -28.61 18.79 -22.43
CA ILE A 435 -28.45 18.51 -21.01
C ILE A 435 -27.40 19.45 -20.39
N LEU A 436 -26.24 19.57 -21.03
CA LEU A 436 -25.16 20.45 -20.59
C LEU A 436 -25.57 21.94 -20.58
N ALA A 437 -26.31 22.40 -21.60
CA ALA A 437 -26.85 23.76 -21.63
C ALA A 437 -27.76 24.07 -20.43
N GLN A 438 -28.53 23.09 -19.93
CA GLN A 438 -29.37 23.23 -18.74
C GLN A 438 -28.54 23.29 -17.42
N MET A 439 -27.40 22.58 -17.37
CA MET A 439 -26.53 22.61 -16.21
C MET A 439 -25.82 23.97 -16.04
N VAL A 440 -25.53 24.68 -17.13
CA VAL A 440 -24.81 25.96 -17.07
C VAL A 440 -25.72 27.19 -16.84
N VAL A 441 -27.03 27.04 -16.92
CA VAL A 441 -27.99 28.16 -16.75
C VAL A 441 -27.74 29.04 -15.52
N PRO A 442 -27.47 28.49 -14.31
CA PRO A 442 -27.25 29.31 -13.12
C PRO A 442 -25.81 29.84 -12.98
N LEU A 443 -24.90 29.47 -13.89
CA LEU A 443 -23.47 29.70 -13.72
C LEU A 443 -23.03 31.05 -14.33
N VAL A 444 -22.19 31.76 -13.59
CA VAL A 444 -21.52 32.95 -14.12
C VAL A 444 -20.31 32.51 -14.93
N PRO A 445 -20.13 32.98 -16.18
CA PRO A 445 -18.94 32.66 -16.97
C PRO A 445 -17.65 33.06 -16.24
N GLY A 446 -16.69 32.13 -16.22
CA GLY A 446 -15.41 32.33 -15.51
C GLY A 446 -14.41 31.23 -15.80
N PRO A 447 -13.16 31.37 -15.38
CA PRO A 447 -12.11 30.40 -15.65
C PRO A 447 -12.20 29.13 -14.76
N SER A 448 -13.07 29.13 -13.76
CA SER A 448 -13.20 28.02 -12.80
C SER A 448 -14.02 26.83 -13.32
N TRP A 449 -14.66 26.95 -14.49
CA TRP A 449 -15.42 25.87 -15.08
C TRP A 449 -15.46 25.93 -16.61
N HIS A 450 -15.61 24.78 -17.24
CA HIS A 450 -15.88 24.66 -18.68
C HIS A 450 -16.67 23.38 -19.01
N VAL A 451 -17.12 23.28 -20.25
CA VAL A 451 -17.90 22.13 -20.75
C VAL A 451 -17.04 21.29 -21.68
N GLN A 452 -17.00 19.99 -21.40
CA GLN A 452 -16.42 18.97 -22.27
C GLN A 452 -17.42 17.81 -22.43
N ALA A 453 -18.11 17.72 -23.55
CA ALA A 453 -19.20 16.75 -23.74
C ALA A 453 -18.70 15.29 -23.73
N ASN A 454 -17.51 15.02 -24.25
CA ASN A 454 -16.91 13.67 -24.21
C ASN A 454 -16.36 13.40 -22.80
N ARG A 455 -16.98 12.45 -22.09
CA ARG A 455 -16.63 12.15 -20.70
C ARG A 455 -15.21 11.60 -20.54
N ALA A 456 -14.74 10.76 -21.46
CA ALA A 456 -13.37 10.24 -21.42
C ALA A 456 -12.34 11.36 -21.54
N THR A 457 -12.59 12.33 -22.47
CA THR A 457 -11.75 13.52 -22.62
C THR A 457 -11.83 14.41 -21.38
N ALA A 458 -13.02 14.63 -20.82
CA ALA A 458 -13.20 15.42 -19.59
C ALA A 458 -12.39 14.86 -18.40
N ILE A 459 -12.40 13.54 -18.23
CA ILE A 459 -11.60 12.86 -17.20
C ILE A 459 -10.09 13.03 -17.48
N ALA A 460 -9.67 12.85 -18.73
CA ALA A 460 -8.27 13.00 -19.12
C ALA A 460 -7.80 14.45 -18.91
N ASP A 461 -8.59 15.44 -19.30
CA ASP A 461 -8.29 16.87 -19.16
C ASP A 461 -8.13 17.24 -17.69
N ALA A 462 -9.08 16.84 -16.83
CA ALA A 462 -8.99 17.08 -15.39
C ALA A 462 -7.71 16.51 -14.79
N VAL A 463 -7.39 15.24 -15.08
CA VAL A 463 -6.22 14.56 -14.54
C VAL A 463 -4.91 15.15 -15.08
N GLN A 464 -4.88 15.61 -16.34
CA GLN A 464 -3.68 16.21 -16.93
C GLN A 464 -3.42 17.63 -16.40
N GLN A 465 -4.46 18.43 -16.18
CA GLN A 465 -4.36 19.83 -15.76
C GLN A 465 -4.18 19.97 -14.24
N ALA A 466 -4.75 19.06 -13.45
CA ALA A 466 -4.62 19.08 -11.99
C ALA A 466 -3.15 18.98 -11.56
N HIS A 467 -2.75 19.73 -10.53
CA HIS A 467 -1.44 19.60 -9.90
C HIS A 467 -1.36 18.32 -9.02
N ASP A 468 -0.17 17.91 -8.65
CA ASP A 468 0.04 16.66 -7.88
C ASP A 468 -0.60 16.68 -6.49
N HIS A 469 -0.78 17.87 -5.92
CA HIS A 469 -1.45 18.06 -4.64
C HIS A 469 -2.97 18.15 -4.74
N ASP A 470 -3.50 18.29 -5.96
CA ASP A 470 -4.93 18.46 -6.18
C ASP A 470 -5.71 17.17 -5.90
N VAL A 471 -7.01 17.37 -5.67
CA VAL A 471 -7.98 16.29 -5.54
C VAL A 471 -8.97 16.39 -6.70
N VAL A 472 -9.20 15.31 -7.44
CA VAL A 472 -10.13 15.25 -8.57
C VAL A 472 -11.27 14.29 -8.23
N LEU A 473 -12.49 14.81 -8.12
CA LEU A 473 -13.71 14.02 -8.00
C LEU A 473 -14.33 13.78 -9.38
N ILE A 474 -14.51 12.52 -9.77
CA ILE A 474 -15.29 12.10 -10.93
C ILE A 474 -16.62 11.57 -10.41
N ALA A 475 -17.70 12.34 -10.61
CA ALA A 475 -19.01 12.10 -10.03
C ALA A 475 -20.08 11.71 -11.05
N GLY A 476 -21.12 11.01 -10.60
CA GLY A 476 -22.34 10.65 -11.33
C GLY A 476 -22.50 9.17 -11.57
N LYS A 477 -21.57 8.51 -12.27
CA LYS A 477 -21.68 7.12 -12.72
C LYS A 477 -21.20 6.08 -11.68
N GLY A 478 -20.23 6.42 -10.87
CA GLY A 478 -19.68 5.54 -9.84
C GLY A 478 -19.25 4.17 -10.39
N HIS A 479 -19.97 3.12 -10.02
CA HIS A 479 -19.69 1.71 -10.42
C HIS A 479 -20.24 1.32 -11.80
N GLU A 480 -20.95 2.18 -12.49
CA GLU A 480 -21.51 1.88 -13.81
C GLU A 480 -20.40 1.59 -14.84
N THR A 481 -20.54 0.48 -15.57
CA THR A 481 -19.58 0.02 -16.59
C THR A 481 -20.02 0.30 -18.02
N SER A 482 -21.06 1.11 -18.21
CA SER A 482 -21.57 1.46 -19.52
C SER A 482 -22.09 2.88 -19.57
N GLN A 483 -22.08 3.48 -20.77
CA GLN A 483 -22.72 4.76 -21.10
C GLN A 483 -23.77 4.53 -22.17
N GLU A 484 -25.00 5.04 -21.94
CA GLU A 484 -26.11 4.94 -22.87
C GLU A 484 -26.27 6.25 -23.66
N ILE A 485 -26.04 6.18 -24.97
CA ILE A 485 -26.13 7.32 -25.89
C ILE A 485 -27.02 6.92 -27.08
N ALA A 486 -28.05 7.69 -27.40
CA ALA A 486 -28.99 7.42 -28.51
C ALA A 486 -29.53 5.98 -28.45
N GLN A 487 -29.92 5.50 -27.28
CA GLN A 487 -30.42 4.13 -26.99
C GLN A 487 -29.40 3.01 -27.27
N GLN A 488 -28.16 3.35 -27.57
CA GLN A 488 -27.07 2.38 -27.69
C GLN A 488 -26.24 2.37 -26.40
N ARG A 489 -25.89 1.16 -25.95
CA ARG A 489 -25.10 0.94 -24.75
C ARG A 489 -23.64 0.73 -25.13
N HIS A 490 -22.77 1.66 -24.73
CA HIS A 490 -21.33 1.60 -24.95
C HIS A 490 -20.63 1.17 -23.66
N THR A 491 -19.60 0.36 -23.75
CA THR A 491 -18.73 0.05 -22.59
C THR A 491 -18.02 1.33 -22.15
N PHE A 492 -18.20 1.72 -20.90
CA PHE A 492 -17.61 2.92 -20.33
C PHE A 492 -17.55 2.82 -18.81
N ASP A 493 -16.36 2.98 -18.23
CA ASP A 493 -16.14 2.89 -16.78
C ASP A 493 -15.22 4.04 -16.35
N ASP A 494 -15.71 4.93 -15.49
CA ASP A 494 -14.97 6.09 -14.97
C ASP A 494 -13.65 5.67 -14.32
N ARG A 495 -13.61 4.54 -13.62
CA ARG A 495 -12.43 4.01 -12.94
C ARG A 495 -11.33 3.60 -13.92
N VAL A 496 -11.73 3.00 -15.03
CA VAL A 496 -10.80 2.61 -16.12
C VAL A 496 -10.22 3.86 -16.77
N HIS A 497 -11.05 4.84 -17.13
CA HIS A 497 -10.61 6.09 -17.75
C HIS A 497 -9.73 6.93 -16.81
N ALA A 498 -10.04 6.99 -15.52
CA ALA A 498 -9.22 7.65 -14.51
C ALA A 498 -7.82 7.03 -14.41
N ARG A 499 -7.73 5.69 -14.34
CA ARG A 499 -6.44 4.95 -14.34
C ARG A 499 -5.65 5.16 -15.63
N GLN A 500 -6.32 5.13 -16.77
CA GLN A 500 -5.68 5.42 -18.07
C GLN A 500 -5.13 6.85 -18.14
N ALA A 501 -5.88 7.84 -17.65
CA ALA A 501 -5.45 9.24 -17.60
C ALA A 501 -4.24 9.44 -16.68
N LEU A 502 -4.22 8.82 -15.51
CA LEU A 502 -3.09 8.83 -14.58
C LEU A 502 -1.85 8.16 -15.19
N THR A 503 -2.02 7.03 -15.88
CA THR A 503 -0.94 6.35 -16.61
C THR A 503 -0.39 7.22 -17.74
N ALA A 504 -1.25 7.88 -18.51
CA ALA A 504 -0.85 8.81 -19.58
C ALA A 504 -0.10 10.03 -19.02
N ARG A 505 -0.57 10.58 -17.87
CA ARG A 505 0.11 11.68 -17.17
C ARG A 505 1.52 11.26 -16.71
N ALA A 506 1.65 10.11 -16.06
CA ALA A 506 2.95 9.56 -15.66
C ALA A 506 3.88 9.36 -16.87
N ALA A 507 3.31 8.89 -17.99
CA ALA A 507 4.05 8.73 -19.25
C ALA A 507 4.53 10.04 -19.88
N SER A 508 3.80 11.16 -19.71
CA SER A 508 4.20 12.46 -20.26
C SER A 508 5.45 13.03 -19.56
N ARG A 509 5.70 12.68 -18.30
CA ARG A 509 6.91 13.06 -17.56
C ARG A 509 8.17 12.37 -18.08
N MET A 510 8.05 11.27 -18.79
CA MET A 510 9.17 10.53 -19.36
C MET A 510 9.56 11.04 -20.76
N THR A 511 9.33 12.31 -21.09
CA THR A 511 9.71 12.93 -22.36
C THR A 511 10.99 13.76 -22.25
N LEU A 512 11.72 13.93 -23.37
CA LEU A 512 12.93 14.76 -23.41
C LEU A 512 12.59 16.25 -23.17
N GLY A 513 11.42 16.71 -23.64
CA GLY A 513 10.96 18.08 -23.38
C GLY A 513 10.77 18.34 -21.88
N HIS A 514 10.22 17.36 -21.12
CA HIS A 514 10.11 17.47 -19.68
C HIS A 514 11.50 17.48 -18.99
N VAL A 515 12.41 16.59 -19.40
CA VAL A 515 13.79 16.58 -18.87
C VAL A 515 14.47 17.93 -19.09
N ALA A 516 14.39 18.48 -20.30
CA ALA A 516 14.99 19.78 -20.62
C ALA A 516 14.39 20.91 -19.73
N ALA A 517 13.09 20.89 -19.47
CA ALA A 517 12.44 21.87 -18.59
C ALA A 517 12.91 21.78 -17.13
N LEU A 518 13.40 20.62 -16.67
CA LEU A 518 13.93 20.42 -15.32
C LEU A 518 15.39 20.87 -15.17
N ILE A 519 16.11 21.15 -16.26
CA ILE A 519 17.52 21.52 -16.24
C ILE A 519 17.67 23.01 -16.61
N PRO A 520 18.14 23.86 -15.70
CA PRO A 520 18.40 25.28 -16.01
C PRO A 520 19.38 25.43 -17.16
N ASN A 521 19.16 26.42 -18.03
CA ASN A 521 20.03 26.76 -19.16
C ASN A 521 20.28 25.59 -20.14
N SER A 522 19.35 24.64 -20.24
CA SER A 522 19.42 23.55 -21.21
C SER A 522 18.90 23.98 -22.59
N HIS A 523 19.48 23.41 -23.65
CA HIS A 523 19.04 23.59 -25.04
C HIS A 523 18.76 22.22 -25.65
N LEU A 524 17.48 21.94 -25.93
CA LEU A 524 17.02 20.67 -26.51
C LEU A 524 17.15 20.68 -28.03
N VAL A 525 17.95 19.77 -28.60
CA VAL A 525 18.09 19.54 -30.04
C VAL A 525 17.63 18.09 -30.31
N ALA A 526 16.33 17.84 -30.12
CA ALA A 526 15.69 16.56 -30.33
C ALA A 526 14.17 16.73 -30.42
N ASN A 527 13.45 15.66 -30.76
CA ASN A 527 12.01 15.64 -30.63
C ASN A 527 11.62 15.73 -29.13
N PRO A 528 10.95 16.79 -28.68
CA PRO A 528 10.58 16.96 -27.27
C PRO A 528 9.62 15.87 -26.77
N ALA A 529 8.84 15.24 -27.64
CA ALA A 529 7.94 14.12 -27.29
C ALA A 529 8.65 12.77 -27.23
N ALA A 530 9.93 12.66 -27.62
CA ALA A 530 10.68 11.42 -27.52
C ALA A 530 10.81 11.00 -26.05
N ARG A 531 10.61 9.70 -25.79
CA ARG A 531 10.54 9.14 -24.43
C ARG A 531 11.85 8.47 -24.06
N TRP A 532 12.31 8.74 -22.85
CA TRP A 532 13.42 8.03 -22.23
C TRP A 532 12.93 7.01 -21.20
N LEU A 533 13.75 6.00 -20.90
CA LEU A 533 13.41 4.96 -19.93
C LEU A 533 14.32 4.98 -18.72
N ARG A 534 15.61 5.26 -18.93
CA ARG A 534 16.64 5.23 -17.89
C ARG A 534 17.69 6.32 -18.17
N VAL A 535 18.21 6.94 -17.12
CA VAL A 535 19.42 7.78 -17.19
C VAL A 535 20.64 6.90 -17.02
N HIS A 536 21.67 7.09 -17.86
CA HIS A 536 22.88 6.28 -17.83
C HIS A 536 24.13 7.07 -18.20
N THR A 537 25.30 6.68 -17.67
CA THR A 537 26.57 7.42 -17.82
C THR A 537 27.70 6.59 -18.43
N ASP A 538 27.50 5.27 -18.67
CA ASP A 538 28.51 4.36 -19.19
C ASP A 538 28.13 3.75 -20.54
N THR A 539 28.85 4.11 -21.61
CA THR A 539 28.56 3.60 -22.96
C THR A 539 28.74 2.09 -23.11
N ARG A 540 29.49 1.43 -22.25
CA ARG A 540 29.72 -0.04 -22.33
C ARG A 540 28.46 -0.83 -21.99
N THR A 541 27.56 -0.25 -21.20
CA THR A 541 26.32 -0.87 -20.71
C THR A 541 25.07 -0.07 -21.08
N ALA A 542 25.20 0.86 -22.04
CA ALA A 542 24.07 1.62 -22.59
C ALA A 542 23.09 0.69 -23.34
N ARG A 543 21.80 1.05 -23.31
CA ARG A 543 20.69 0.26 -23.86
C ARG A 543 19.71 1.15 -24.60
N SER A 544 18.86 0.52 -25.41
CA SER A 544 17.76 1.20 -26.08
C SER A 544 16.84 1.92 -25.06
N GLY A 545 16.56 3.18 -25.34
CA GLY A 545 15.73 4.05 -24.48
C GLY A 545 16.50 4.81 -23.40
N ASP A 546 17.82 4.70 -23.31
CA ASP A 546 18.61 5.47 -22.34
C ASP A 546 18.71 6.95 -22.74
N LEU A 547 18.66 7.83 -21.75
CA LEU A 547 19.20 9.19 -21.80
C LEU A 547 20.64 9.12 -21.29
N PHE A 548 21.61 9.21 -22.20
CA PHE A 548 23.02 9.14 -21.86
C PHE A 548 23.55 10.49 -21.38
N ILE A 549 24.17 10.57 -20.19
CA ILE A 549 24.80 11.79 -19.67
C ILE A 549 26.30 11.69 -19.84
N ALA A 550 26.87 12.59 -20.64
CA ALA A 550 28.29 12.64 -20.95
C ALA A 550 29.04 13.44 -19.86
N LEU A 551 29.39 12.76 -18.78
CA LEU A 551 30.15 13.37 -17.69
C LEU A 551 31.59 13.65 -18.10
N ARG A 552 32.14 14.75 -17.59
CA ARG A 552 33.55 15.10 -17.74
C ARG A 552 34.25 15.01 -16.38
N GLY A 553 35.23 14.13 -16.26
CA GLY A 553 36.11 13.99 -15.11
C GLY A 553 37.48 14.60 -15.37
N GLU A 554 38.37 14.52 -14.39
CA GLU A 554 39.73 15.04 -14.49
C GLU A 554 40.59 14.35 -15.57
N THR A 555 40.37 13.03 -15.74
CA THR A 555 41.18 12.19 -16.66
C THR A 555 40.39 11.67 -17.85
N PHE A 556 39.06 11.84 -17.87
CA PHE A 556 38.17 11.21 -18.85
C PHE A 556 37.02 12.15 -19.24
N ASP A 557 36.79 12.29 -20.55
CA ASP A 557 35.68 13.08 -21.08
C ASP A 557 34.75 12.20 -21.91
N ALA A 558 33.55 11.89 -21.37
CA ALA A 558 32.54 11.06 -22.04
C ALA A 558 31.92 11.72 -23.28
N ASN A 559 32.11 13.05 -23.49
CA ASN A 559 31.68 13.73 -24.71
C ASN A 559 32.35 13.21 -25.97
N GLN A 560 33.45 12.48 -25.87
CA GLN A 560 34.12 11.82 -27.00
C GLN A 560 33.36 10.58 -27.52
N PHE A 561 32.39 10.07 -26.74
CA PHE A 561 31.67 8.81 -27.03
C PHE A 561 30.19 8.99 -27.38
N LEU A 562 29.72 10.23 -27.66
CA LEU A 562 28.31 10.51 -27.97
C LEU A 562 27.76 9.65 -29.13
N PRO A 563 28.43 9.53 -30.29
CA PRO A 563 27.95 8.68 -31.38
C PRO A 563 27.81 7.20 -30.98
N LYS A 564 28.71 6.71 -30.13
CA LYS A 564 28.67 5.34 -29.60
C LYS A 564 27.47 5.11 -28.73
N ALA A 565 27.11 6.07 -27.84
CA ALA A 565 25.93 5.98 -26.98
C ALA A 565 24.65 5.86 -27.83
N VAL A 566 24.51 6.69 -28.88
CA VAL A 566 23.34 6.66 -29.79
C VAL A 566 23.31 5.39 -30.61
N ALA A 567 24.46 4.91 -31.12
CA ALA A 567 24.56 3.64 -31.86
C ALA A 567 24.14 2.44 -30.99
N GLN A 568 24.26 2.53 -29.68
CA GLN A 568 23.78 1.52 -28.70
C GLN A 568 22.33 1.69 -28.32
N GLY A 569 21.61 2.68 -28.88
CA GLY A 569 20.19 2.88 -28.69
C GLY A 569 19.79 3.96 -27.69
N ALA A 570 20.74 4.82 -27.24
CA ALA A 570 20.37 5.99 -26.44
C ALA A 570 19.42 6.89 -27.27
N VAL A 571 18.32 7.29 -26.64
CA VAL A 571 17.30 8.13 -27.26
C VAL A 571 17.77 9.58 -27.43
N ALA A 572 18.66 10.03 -26.54
CA ALA A 572 19.37 11.30 -26.62
C ALA A 572 20.61 11.27 -25.72
N VAL A 573 21.48 12.27 -25.90
CA VAL A 573 22.64 12.50 -25.04
C VAL A 573 22.53 13.86 -24.36
N LEU A 574 22.89 13.94 -23.06
CA LEU A 574 23.06 15.21 -22.36
C LEU A 574 24.58 15.51 -22.38
N CYS A 575 24.95 16.63 -22.96
CA CYS A 575 26.36 16.93 -23.29
C CYS A 575 26.66 18.42 -23.23
N HIS A 576 27.98 18.76 -23.25
CA HIS A 576 28.43 20.14 -23.47
C HIS A 576 28.09 20.64 -24.88
N PRO A 577 27.99 21.94 -25.11
CA PRO A 577 27.71 22.51 -26.44
C PRO A 577 28.74 22.06 -27.47
N GLN A 578 28.27 21.57 -28.62
CA GLN A 578 29.14 20.90 -29.62
C GLN A 578 29.73 21.83 -30.65
N ASN A 579 29.54 23.15 -30.58
CA ASN A 579 30.18 24.19 -31.40
C ASN A 579 30.55 23.77 -32.84
N GLY A 580 29.61 23.20 -33.61
CA GLY A 580 29.78 22.80 -35.01
C GLY A 580 30.53 21.49 -35.25
N LYS A 581 30.93 20.73 -34.23
CA LYS A 581 31.60 19.43 -34.34
C LYS A 581 30.65 18.22 -34.28
N ALA A 582 29.37 18.41 -33.93
CA ALA A 582 28.42 17.31 -33.86
C ALA A 582 27.69 17.13 -35.20
N ASP A 583 27.43 15.87 -35.54
CA ASP A 583 26.48 15.51 -36.58
C ASP A 583 25.12 16.18 -36.16
N SER A 584 24.60 17.00 -37.09
CA SER A 584 23.36 17.76 -36.87
C SER A 584 22.15 16.86 -36.59
N ALA A 585 22.24 15.58 -36.84
CA ALA A 585 21.20 14.57 -36.63
C ALA A 585 21.20 13.94 -35.23
N LEU A 586 22.24 14.23 -34.38
CA LEU A 586 22.36 13.60 -33.05
C LEU A 586 21.33 14.19 -32.08
N PRO A 587 20.37 13.41 -31.56
CA PRO A 587 19.44 13.88 -30.52
C PRO A 587 20.19 14.23 -29.23
N ARG A 588 20.08 15.49 -28.77
CA ARG A 588 20.84 15.92 -27.61
C ARG A 588 20.16 17.02 -26.81
N ILE A 589 20.57 17.11 -25.54
CA ILE A 589 20.29 18.23 -24.62
C ILE A 589 21.66 18.83 -24.32
N GLU A 590 21.88 20.07 -24.77
CA GLU A 590 23.13 20.81 -24.51
C GLU A 590 23.01 21.59 -23.20
N VAL A 591 24.07 21.52 -22.37
CA VAL A 591 24.16 22.18 -21.06
C VAL A 591 25.56 22.72 -20.82
N PRO A 592 25.73 23.84 -20.07
CA PRO A 592 27.06 24.38 -19.74
C PRO A 592 27.93 23.42 -18.97
N ASP A 593 27.37 22.67 -18.03
CA ASP A 593 28.04 21.67 -17.19
C ASP A 593 27.14 20.44 -17.02
N THR A 594 27.63 19.26 -17.41
CA THR A 594 26.84 18.01 -17.38
C THR A 594 26.68 17.44 -15.97
N GLN A 595 27.58 17.75 -15.05
CA GLN A 595 27.49 17.30 -13.67
C GLN A 595 26.50 18.15 -12.88
N GLU A 596 26.55 19.47 -13.02
CA GLU A 596 25.54 20.39 -12.47
C GLU A 596 24.14 20.08 -13.05
N ALA A 597 24.06 19.76 -14.35
CA ALA A 597 22.82 19.34 -15.01
C ALA A 597 22.26 18.02 -14.45
N LEU A 598 23.12 17.03 -14.17
CA LEU A 598 22.72 15.78 -13.52
C LEU A 598 22.17 16.05 -12.11
N THR A 599 22.84 16.91 -11.34
CA THR A 599 22.42 17.31 -10.00
C THR A 599 21.07 18.03 -10.04
N ALA A 600 20.90 19.03 -10.92
CA ALA A 600 19.66 19.78 -11.08
C ALA A 600 18.51 18.88 -11.55
N LEU A 601 18.77 17.99 -12.53
CA LEU A 601 17.80 17.03 -13.00
C LEU A 601 17.34 16.11 -11.86
N GLY A 602 18.26 15.54 -11.07
CA GLY A 602 17.95 14.69 -9.93
C GLY A 602 17.13 15.41 -8.87
N THR A 603 17.53 16.64 -8.51
CA THR A 603 16.84 17.48 -7.52
C THR A 603 15.43 17.83 -7.95
N ASN A 604 15.25 18.32 -9.18
CA ASN A 604 13.98 18.74 -9.70
C ASN A 604 13.05 17.54 -10.07
N TRP A 605 13.65 16.40 -10.41
CA TRP A 605 12.91 15.13 -10.56
C TRP A 605 12.36 14.65 -9.22
N ARG A 606 13.21 14.65 -8.17
CA ARG A 606 12.80 14.27 -6.83
C ARG A 606 11.70 15.17 -6.25
N ALA A 607 11.80 16.47 -6.48
CA ALA A 607 10.82 17.45 -6.01
C ALA A 607 9.39 17.22 -6.54
N GLN A 608 9.24 16.52 -7.67
CA GLN A 608 7.94 16.15 -8.24
C GLN A 608 7.33 14.89 -7.62
N LEU A 609 8.06 14.18 -6.74
CA LEU A 609 7.68 12.87 -6.24
C LEU A 609 7.59 12.91 -4.71
N HIS A 610 6.37 12.95 -4.17
CA HIS A 610 6.11 13.09 -2.73
C HIS A 610 5.90 11.72 -2.09
N LEU A 611 6.98 11.03 -1.79
CA LEU A 611 6.99 9.74 -1.10
C LEU A 611 7.97 9.81 0.08
N PRO A 612 7.76 9.04 1.15
CA PRO A 612 8.73 8.92 2.22
C PRO A 612 10.09 8.49 1.66
N MET A 613 11.13 9.26 1.98
CA MET A 613 12.51 9.00 1.58
C MET A 613 13.41 8.95 2.80
N ILE A 614 14.08 7.83 2.99
CA ILE A 614 15.01 7.62 4.09
C ILE A 614 16.42 7.93 3.58
N GLY A 615 17.07 8.95 4.13
CA GLY A 615 18.49 9.26 3.89
C GLY A 615 19.36 8.61 4.96
N VAL A 616 20.37 7.83 4.56
CA VAL A 616 21.24 7.08 5.47
C VAL A 616 22.67 7.58 5.33
N THR A 617 23.23 8.09 6.42
CA THR A 617 24.65 8.46 6.52
C THR A 617 25.28 7.95 7.84
N GLY A 618 26.56 8.18 8.03
CA GLY A 618 27.36 7.76 9.20
C GLY A 618 28.69 7.17 8.78
N SER A 619 29.63 7.02 9.70
CA SER A 619 30.96 6.50 9.41
C SER A 619 30.95 5.03 9.02
N ASN A 620 30.31 4.19 9.82
CA ASN A 620 30.26 2.76 9.60
C ASN A 620 28.81 2.25 9.50
N GLY A 621 28.60 1.15 8.76
CA GLY A 621 27.29 0.48 8.66
C GLY A 621 26.32 1.09 7.64
N LYS A 622 26.62 2.20 6.96
CA LYS A 622 25.74 2.84 5.95
C LYS A 622 25.08 1.84 4.99
N THR A 623 25.91 1.09 4.26
CA THR A 623 25.41 0.12 3.26
C THR A 623 24.61 -1.02 3.90
N THR A 624 25.08 -1.54 5.04
CA THR A 624 24.40 -2.62 5.76
C THR A 624 23.01 -2.16 6.20
N VAL A 625 22.91 -0.97 6.82
CA VAL A 625 21.61 -0.40 7.24
C VAL A 625 20.73 -0.10 6.05
N THR A 626 21.28 0.47 4.97
CA THR A 626 20.52 0.72 3.73
C THR A 626 19.95 -0.56 3.14
N GLN A 627 20.71 -1.66 3.14
CA GLN A 627 20.22 -2.96 2.65
C GLN A 627 19.23 -3.63 3.60
N MET A 628 19.39 -3.48 4.92
CA MET A 628 18.39 -3.92 5.90
C MET A 628 17.07 -3.15 5.72
N ILE A 629 17.13 -1.83 5.54
CA ILE A 629 15.95 -1.02 5.20
C ILE A 629 15.36 -1.50 3.87
N ALA A 630 16.16 -1.73 2.84
CA ALA A 630 15.69 -2.21 1.54
C ALA A 630 14.94 -3.56 1.67
N ALA A 631 15.43 -4.48 2.50
CA ALA A 631 14.75 -5.76 2.78
C ALA A 631 13.40 -5.54 3.47
N ILE A 632 13.32 -4.64 4.44
CA ILE A 632 12.07 -4.23 5.10
C ILE A 632 11.10 -3.63 4.07
N LEU A 633 11.59 -2.69 3.25
CA LEU A 633 10.76 -2.00 2.26
C LEU A 633 10.26 -2.95 1.16
N GLN A 634 11.00 -3.99 0.80
CA GLN A 634 10.58 -5.01 -0.16
C GLN A 634 9.36 -5.81 0.36
N VAL A 635 9.27 -6.05 1.66
CA VAL A 635 8.10 -6.67 2.29
C VAL A 635 6.92 -5.70 2.33
N TYR A 636 7.16 -4.43 2.68
CA TYR A 636 6.12 -3.41 2.80
C TYR A 636 5.57 -2.94 1.45
N ALA A 637 6.43 -2.79 0.45
CA ALA A 637 6.10 -2.31 -0.89
C ALA A 637 6.71 -3.25 -1.95
N PRO A 638 6.13 -4.44 -2.14
CA PRO A 638 6.64 -5.45 -3.07
C PRO A 638 6.48 -5.04 -4.53
N ASN A 639 6.92 -5.89 -5.46
CA ASN A 639 6.78 -5.72 -6.92
C ASN A 639 7.46 -4.46 -7.48
N GLY A 640 8.59 -4.05 -6.89
CA GLY A 640 9.34 -2.89 -7.35
C GLY A 640 8.79 -1.54 -6.88
N ALA A 641 7.82 -1.52 -5.95
CA ALA A 641 7.26 -0.28 -5.42
C ALA A 641 8.14 0.39 -4.32
N ALA A 642 9.33 -0.16 -4.03
CA ALA A 642 10.32 0.42 -3.15
C ALA A 642 11.61 0.73 -3.92
N LEU A 643 12.18 1.93 -3.70
CA LEU A 643 13.49 2.30 -4.23
C LEU A 643 14.56 2.07 -3.17
N ALA A 644 15.73 1.55 -3.59
CA ALA A 644 16.94 1.51 -2.76
C ALA A 644 18.17 1.84 -3.57
N THR A 645 19.21 2.40 -2.91
CA THR A 645 20.55 2.58 -3.50
C THR A 645 21.08 1.23 -3.96
N GLN A 646 21.62 1.18 -5.18
CA GLN A 646 22.28 0.01 -5.74
C GLN A 646 23.79 0.15 -5.69
N GLY A 647 24.49 -0.91 -5.26
CA GLY A 647 25.95 -0.91 -5.16
C GLY A 647 26.48 0.20 -4.24
N ASN A 648 27.37 1.02 -4.77
CA ASN A 648 27.99 2.15 -4.08
C ASN A 648 27.58 3.52 -4.65
N LEU A 649 26.36 3.64 -5.20
CA LEU A 649 25.86 4.89 -5.80
C LEU A 649 25.43 5.89 -4.72
N ASN A 650 26.37 6.31 -3.86
CA ASN A 650 26.16 7.15 -2.69
C ASN A 650 26.83 8.53 -2.73
N ASN A 651 27.48 8.88 -3.86
CA ASN A 651 28.21 10.15 -4.05
C ASN A 651 27.44 11.12 -4.99
N HIS A 652 28.08 12.24 -5.36
CA HIS A 652 27.52 13.32 -6.20
C HIS A 652 27.07 12.88 -7.63
N ILE A 653 27.48 11.70 -8.10
CA ILE A 653 26.97 11.07 -9.33
C ILE A 653 25.92 10.02 -8.98
N GLY A 654 26.19 9.17 -7.98
CA GLY A 654 25.37 8.01 -7.63
C GLY A 654 24.01 8.37 -7.04
N VAL A 655 23.95 9.39 -6.17
CA VAL A 655 22.69 9.82 -5.56
C VAL A 655 21.71 10.38 -6.59
N PRO A 656 22.09 11.31 -7.50
CA PRO A 656 21.22 11.72 -8.60
C PRO A 656 20.76 10.55 -9.48
N LEU A 657 21.66 9.64 -9.86
CA LEU A 657 21.30 8.45 -10.65
C LEU A 657 20.32 7.53 -9.92
N THR A 658 20.47 7.37 -8.60
CA THR A 658 19.53 6.61 -7.76
C THR A 658 18.15 7.28 -7.75
N VAL A 659 18.10 8.58 -7.51
CA VAL A 659 16.87 9.37 -7.46
C VAL A 659 16.16 9.39 -8.84
N LEU A 660 16.90 9.46 -9.93
CA LEU A 660 16.36 9.42 -11.29
C LEU A 660 15.77 8.06 -11.70
N ARG A 661 15.91 7.03 -10.87
CA ARG A 661 15.19 5.75 -10.99
C ARG A 661 13.79 5.81 -10.39
N LEU A 662 13.44 6.83 -9.61
CA LEU A 662 12.09 7.01 -9.09
C LEU A 662 11.08 7.12 -10.23
N ARG A 663 9.94 6.47 -10.01
CA ARG A 663 8.77 6.49 -10.90
C ARG A 663 7.52 6.67 -10.06
N SER A 664 6.39 6.89 -10.71
CA SER A 664 5.09 7.08 -10.06
C SER A 664 4.61 5.87 -9.24
N GLU A 665 5.11 4.67 -9.53
CA GLU A 665 4.78 3.46 -8.80
C GLU A 665 5.52 3.28 -7.47
N HIS A 666 6.62 4.02 -7.24
CA HIS A 666 7.33 3.94 -5.97
C HIS A 666 6.54 4.59 -4.83
N ARG A 667 6.43 3.89 -3.73
CA ARG A 667 5.70 4.32 -2.53
C ARG A 667 6.60 4.79 -1.40
N ILE A 668 7.87 4.37 -1.43
CA ILE A 668 8.87 4.65 -0.39
C ILE A 668 10.27 4.42 -0.97
N GLY A 669 11.28 5.09 -0.43
CA GLY A 669 12.66 4.87 -0.86
C GLY A 669 13.68 5.02 0.25
N VAL A 670 14.86 4.42 0.04
CA VAL A 670 16.05 4.59 0.87
C VAL A 670 17.26 4.94 0.00
N VAL A 671 17.97 6.01 0.37
CA VAL A 671 19.14 6.49 -0.34
C VAL A 671 20.32 6.58 0.65
N GLU A 672 21.44 5.93 0.28
CA GLU A 672 22.69 6.03 1.00
C GLU A 672 23.40 7.32 0.60
N LEU A 673 23.90 8.07 1.58
CA LEU A 673 24.62 9.33 1.42
C LEU A 673 26.05 9.15 1.96
N GLY A 674 27.03 9.17 1.08
CA GLY A 674 28.46 9.02 1.40
C GLY A 674 29.21 10.34 1.26
N MET A 675 30.19 10.56 2.11
CA MET A 675 31.09 11.72 2.05
C MET A 675 32.56 11.30 1.99
N ASN A 676 33.38 12.18 1.45
CA ASN A 676 34.83 12.23 1.64
C ASN A 676 35.25 13.60 2.16
N HIS A 677 34.56 14.67 1.77
CA HIS A 677 34.90 16.06 2.06
C HIS A 677 33.76 16.81 2.75
N PRO A 678 34.07 17.89 3.50
CA PRO A 678 33.05 18.77 4.08
C PRO A 678 32.07 19.36 3.04
N GLY A 679 30.78 19.41 3.38
CA GLY A 679 29.70 19.98 2.57
C GLY A 679 29.06 19.00 1.59
N GLU A 680 29.58 17.78 1.43
CA GLU A 680 29.02 16.78 0.50
C GLU A 680 27.65 16.24 0.96
N ILE A 681 27.47 15.94 2.26
CA ILE A 681 26.20 15.43 2.77
C ILE A 681 25.06 16.45 2.58
N ALA A 682 25.33 17.74 2.78
CA ALA A 682 24.33 18.78 2.54
C ALA A 682 23.88 18.81 1.06
N ARG A 683 24.85 18.71 0.11
CA ARG A 683 24.57 18.67 -1.34
C ARG A 683 23.76 17.41 -1.73
N LEU A 684 24.15 16.24 -1.23
CA LEU A 684 23.47 14.98 -1.50
C LEU A 684 22.06 14.97 -0.91
N SER A 685 21.89 15.53 0.29
CA SER A 685 20.59 15.67 0.94
C SER A 685 19.64 16.60 0.16
N ALA A 686 20.17 17.67 -0.44
CA ALA A 686 19.38 18.56 -1.30
C ALA A 686 18.84 17.83 -2.54
N VAL A 687 19.56 16.84 -3.08
CA VAL A 687 19.10 16.00 -4.18
C VAL A 687 18.10 14.93 -3.69
N ALA A 688 18.44 14.21 -2.62
CA ALA A 688 17.62 13.11 -2.10
C ALA A 688 16.33 13.57 -1.44
N GLN A 689 16.30 14.79 -0.86
CA GLN A 689 15.19 15.39 -0.12
C GLN A 689 14.56 14.37 0.87
N PRO A 690 15.32 13.93 1.89
CA PRO A 690 14.84 12.92 2.83
C PRO A 690 13.72 13.46 3.71
N THR A 691 12.75 12.62 4.03
CA THR A 691 11.71 12.86 5.05
C THR A 691 12.07 12.18 6.38
N VAL A 692 12.92 11.16 6.33
CA VAL A 692 13.55 10.52 7.49
C VAL A 692 15.07 10.52 7.27
N ALA A 693 15.83 11.00 8.23
CA ALA A 693 17.28 11.11 8.13
C ALA A 693 17.96 10.31 9.25
N LEU A 694 18.83 9.39 8.87
CA LEU A 694 19.65 8.61 9.80
C LEU A 694 21.09 9.09 9.82
N VAL A 695 21.58 9.39 11.01
CA VAL A 695 23.01 9.37 11.32
C VAL A 695 23.30 8.09 12.12
N ASN A 696 23.95 7.11 11.49
CA ASN A 696 24.21 5.81 12.13
C ASN A 696 25.26 5.89 13.24
N ASN A 697 26.31 6.63 13.03
CA ASN A 697 27.40 6.91 13.99
C ASN A 697 28.36 7.97 13.45
N ALA A 698 29.26 8.50 14.30
CA ALA A 698 30.44 9.28 13.90
C ALA A 698 31.69 8.67 14.51
N GLN A 699 32.59 8.20 13.65
CA GLN A 699 33.80 7.46 14.01
C GLN A 699 34.98 7.91 13.15
N ARG A 700 36.15 7.29 13.28
CA ARG A 700 37.41 7.62 12.57
C ARG A 700 37.33 7.20 11.09
N GLU A 701 36.65 8.03 10.27
CA GLU A 701 36.48 7.84 8.83
C GLU A 701 36.95 9.11 8.10
N HIS A 702 37.62 8.94 6.95
CA HIS A 702 38.09 10.02 6.08
C HIS A 702 38.88 11.13 6.80
N LEU A 703 39.66 10.79 7.86
CA LEU A 703 40.39 11.76 8.68
C LEU A 703 41.47 12.53 7.90
N GLU A 704 41.87 12.04 6.74
CA GLU A 704 42.73 12.77 5.81
C GLU A 704 42.09 14.10 5.37
N PHE A 705 40.80 14.14 5.16
CA PHE A 705 40.04 15.30 4.67
C PHE A 705 39.21 15.97 5.78
N MET A 706 38.73 15.20 6.72
CA MET A 706 37.86 15.69 7.80
C MET A 706 38.64 16.15 9.04
N HIS A 707 39.86 15.72 9.20
CA HIS A 707 40.82 16.05 10.28
C HIS A 707 40.41 15.59 11.68
N THR A 708 39.12 15.72 12.07
CA THR A 708 38.65 15.35 13.41
C THR A 708 37.32 14.58 13.34
N VAL A 709 37.00 13.78 14.37
CA VAL A 709 35.72 13.09 14.48
C VAL A 709 34.57 14.08 14.72
N ASP A 710 34.84 15.21 15.35
CA ASP A 710 33.83 16.29 15.50
C ASP A 710 33.40 16.83 14.14
N ALA A 711 34.32 16.99 13.18
CA ALA A 711 33.99 17.39 11.83
C ALA A 711 33.19 16.31 11.09
N VAL A 712 33.52 15.02 11.30
CA VAL A 712 32.75 13.88 10.78
C VAL A 712 31.33 13.90 11.35
N ALA A 713 31.15 14.14 12.65
CA ALA A 713 29.85 14.21 13.29
C ALA A 713 29.01 15.40 12.77
N ALA A 714 29.65 16.54 12.54
CA ALA A 714 29.00 17.73 11.98
C ALA A 714 28.56 17.51 10.52
N GLU A 715 29.40 16.93 9.69
CA GLU A 715 29.13 16.65 8.30
C GLU A 715 27.98 15.62 8.16
N ASN A 716 28.03 14.48 8.87
CA ASN A 716 26.94 13.53 8.91
C ASN A 716 25.63 14.17 9.43
N GLY A 717 25.72 15.08 10.41
CA GLY A 717 24.58 15.83 10.95
C GLY A 717 23.88 16.73 9.92
N ALA A 718 24.54 17.09 8.82
CA ALA A 718 23.95 17.92 7.77
C ALA A 718 22.69 17.27 7.14
N VAL A 719 22.57 15.95 7.15
CA VAL A 719 21.35 15.25 6.69
C VAL A 719 20.14 15.59 7.57
N ILE A 720 20.32 15.79 8.89
CA ILE A 720 19.26 16.19 9.82
C ILE A 720 18.83 17.64 9.54
N SER A 721 19.82 18.51 9.27
CA SER A 721 19.54 19.92 8.96
C SER A 721 18.73 20.08 7.66
N ALA A 722 18.88 19.14 6.72
CA ALA A 722 18.16 19.12 5.44
C ALA A 722 16.71 18.62 5.53
N LEU A 723 16.27 18.09 6.66
CA LEU A 723 14.90 17.60 6.85
C LEU A 723 13.88 18.73 6.77
N PRO A 724 12.69 18.49 6.21
CA PRO A 724 11.55 19.41 6.32
C PRO A 724 11.08 19.55 7.78
N VAL A 725 10.18 20.50 8.04
CA VAL A 725 9.70 20.78 9.42
C VAL A 725 9.02 19.58 10.08
N ASP A 726 8.33 18.78 9.30
CA ASP A 726 7.62 17.54 9.68
C ASP A 726 8.49 16.28 9.54
N GLY A 727 9.75 16.44 9.12
CA GLY A 727 10.70 15.34 8.97
C GLY A 727 11.13 14.72 10.29
N VAL A 728 11.64 13.49 10.24
CA VAL A 728 12.03 12.70 11.41
C VAL A 728 13.55 12.46 11.41
N ALA A 729 14.22 12.89 12.48
CA ALA A 729 15.63 12.62 12.70
C ALA A 729 15.83 11.29 13.45
N VAL A 730 16.73 10.44 12.98
CA VAL A 730 17.07 9.15 13.59
C VAL A 730 18.56 9.12 13.89
N PHE A 731 18.93 8.82 15.15
CA PHE A 731 20.34 8.76 15.57
C PHE A 731 20.49 7.89 16.83
N PRO A 732 21.71 7.37 17.13
CA PRO A 732 21.90 6.53 18.31
C PRO A 732 21.66 7.32 19.61
N ALA A 733 21.14 6.65 20.64
CA ALA A 733 20.91 7.25 21.96
C ALA A 733 22.18 7.33 22.82
N ASP A 734 23.15 6.49 22.52
CA ASP A 734 24.36 6.19 23.30
C ASP A 734 25.67 6.65 22.63
N ASP A 735 25.58 7.51 21.61
CA ASP A 735 26.75 8.12 20.97
C ASP A 735 27.13 9.44 21.67
N VAL A 736 28.44 9.76 21.73
CA VAL A 736 28.93 10.99 22.32
C VAL A 736 28.39 12.24 21.63
N TYR A 737 28.04 12.14 20.35
CA TYR A 737 27.47 13.23 19.54
C TYR A 737 25.92 13.31 19.56
N THR A 738 25.24 12.44 20.30
CA THR A 738 23.77 12.46 20.43
C THR A 738 23.23 13.84 20.85
N PRO A 739 23.79 14.57 21.83
CA PRO A 739 23.33 15.91 22.19
C PRO A 739 23.47 16.92 21.04
N PHE A 740 24.53 16.80 20.22
CA PHE A 740 24.77 17.65 19.05
C PHE A 740 23.69 17.41 17.98
N TRP A 741 23.42 16.15 17.60
CA TRP A 741 22.40 15.81 16.61
C TRP A 741 20.98 16.13 17.06
N ARG A 742 20.70 16.00 18.36
CA ARG A 742 19.42 16.44 18.95
C ARG A 742 19.24 17.96 18.82
N ASN A 743 20.29 18.73 19.01
CA ASN A 743 20.26 20.19 18.79
C ASN A 743 20.01 20.52 17.30
N LEU A 744 20.61 19.81 16.36
CA LEU A 744 20.36 19.97 14.92
C LEU A 744 18.92 19.61 14.55
N ALA A 745 18.32 18.62 15.19
CA ALA A 745 16.91 18.24 14.96
C ALA A 745 15.96 19.36 15.42
N GLY A 746 16.30 20.11 16.48
CA GLY A 746 15.50 21.23 16.97
C GLY A 746 14.10 20.79 17.39
N ALA A 747 13.07 21.37 16.79
CA ALA A 747 11.66 21.04 17.05
C ALA A 747 11.14 19.82 16.24
N ARG A 748 11.95 19.26 15.34
CA ARG A 748 11.56 18.09 14.54
C ARG A 748 11.47 16.86 15.44
N ARG A 749 10.61 15.93 15.07
CA ARG A 749 10.51 14.64 15.72
C ARG A 749 11.85 13.90 15.66
N SER A 750 12.26 13.34 16.80
CA SER A 750 13.49 12.53 16.88
C SER A 750 13.16 11.12 17.36
N VAL A 751 13.74 10.12 16.72
CA VAL A 751 13.68 8.72 17.13
C VAL A 751 15.10 8.25 17.43
N THR A 752 15.33 7.75 18.63
CA THR A 752 16.65 7.26 19.03
C THR A 752 16.69 5.73 19.07
N PHE A 753 17.88 5.12 18.92
CA PHE A 753 18.07 3.68 19.05
C PHE A 753 19.31 3.35 19.88
N SER A 754 19.26 2.21 20.61
CA SER A 754 20.37 1.73 21.44
C SER A 754 20.40 0.21 21.55
N ASP A 755 21.58 -0.39 21.47
CA ASP A 755 21.84 -1.81 21.74
C ASP A 755 22.28 -2.07 23.18
N VAL A 756 22.34 -1.06 24.03
CA VAL A 756 22.60 -1.17 25.47
C VAL A 756 21.27 -1.28 26.21
N PRO A 757 21.06 -2.36 26.99
CA PRO A 757 19.86 -2.47 27.82
C PRO A 757 19.86 -1.40 28.92
N THR A 758 19.01 -0.39 28.81
CA THR A 758 18.84 0.65 29.82
C THR A 758 17.60 0.40 30.66
N LYS A 759 17.72 0.60 32.00
CA LYS A 759 16.59 0.49 32.95
C LYS A 759 15.76 1.77 33.07
N ASP A 760 16.19 2.86 32.44
CA ASP A 760 15.53 4.15 32.56
C ASP A 760 14.25 4.20 31.73
N ALA A 761 13.23 4.82 32.30
CA ALA A 761 11.93 4.98 31.67
C ALA A 761 12.07 5.74 30.34
N LEU A 762 11.40 5.25 29.32
CA LEU A 762 11.33 5.85 28.00
C LEU A 762 10.67 7.23 28.12
N ARG A 763 11.42 8.30 27.89
CA ARG A 763 10.90 9.68 27.94
C ARG A 763 10.62 10.26 26.55
N GLU A 764 11.09 9.59 25.45
CA GLU A 764 11.03 10.06 24.07
C GLU A 764 10.82 8.85 23.13
N ASP A 765 10.51 9.11 21.88
CA ASP A 765 10.48 8.07 20.82
C ASP A 765 11.82 7.33 20.77
N ASN A 766 11.81 6.05 21.10
CA ASN A 766 13.01 5.27 21.30
C ASN A 766 12.82 3.80 20.90
N LEU A 767 13.89 3.22 20.34
CA LEU A 767 14.00 1.79 20.02
C LEU A 767 15.20 1.21 20.76
N ARG A 768 14.98 0.24 21.64
CA ARG A 768 16.02 -0.34 22.48
C ARG A 768 16.06 -1.85 22.41
N LEU A 769 17.27 -2.37 22.51
CA LEU A 769 17.48 -3.81 22.68
C LEU A 769 16.93 -4.28 24.03
N VAL A 770 16.17 -5.36 24.02
CA VAL A 770 15.74 -6.07 25.23
C VAL A 770 16.65 -7.27 25.46
N ASP A 771 16.89 -8.07 24.43
CA ASP A 771 17.73 -9.25 24.47
C ASP A 771 18.19 -9.66 23.06
N ALA A 772 19.41 -10.24 22.97
CA ALA A 772 19.92 -10.82 21.75
C ALA A 772 20.77 -12.05 22.04
N GLN A 773 20.48 -13.16 21.36
CA GLN A 773 21.16 -14.45 21.54
C GLN A 773 21.66 -14.97 20.21
N TRP A 774 22.94 -15.32 20.12
CA TRP A 774 23.53 -15.97 18.95
C TRP A 774 23.31 -17.47 19.02
N SER A 775 22.64 -18.07 18.04
CA SER A 775 22.38 -19.50 17.96
C SER A 775 22.14 -19.92 16.50
N GLY A 776 22.72 -21.04 16.07
CA GLY A 776 22.47 -21.60 14.74
C GLY A 776 22.86 -20.68 13.57
N GLY A 777 23.88 -19.81 13.75
CA GLY A 777 24.38 -18.92 12.70
C GLY A 777 23.60 -17.60 12.52
N HIS A 778 22.71 -17.27 13.46
CA HIS A 778 21.95 -16.00 13.45
C HIS A 778 21.76 -15.45 14.87
N TRP A 779 21.45 -14.17 14.96
CA TRP A 779 20.99 -13.51 16.18
C TRP A 779 19.48 -13.59 16.29
N ARG A 780 18.96 -14.10 17.41
CA ARG A 780 17.57 -13.91 17.80
C ARG A 780 17.47 -12.63 18.62
N VAL A 781 16.83 -11.60 18.05
CA VAL A 781 16.76 -10.25 18.62
C VAL A 781 15.35 -9.97 19.13
N ARG A 782 15.25 -9.44 20.35
CA ARG A 782 14.03 -8.83 20.89
C ARG A 782 14.30 -7.38 21.21
N ALA A 783 13.46 -6.49 20.69
CA ALA A 783 13.58 -5.06 20.92
C ALA A 783 12.23 -4.46 21.37
N GLN A 784 12.29 -3.37 22.10
CA GLN A 784 11.13 -2.58 22.49
C GLN A 784 11.16 -1.23 21.79
N VAL A 785 10.02 -0.87 21.22
CA VAL A 785 9.81 0.39 20.50
C VAL A 785 8.81 1.22 21.29
N GLN A 786 9.11 2.47 21.54
CA GLN A 786 8.14 3.48 21.99
C GLN A 786 8.08 4.58 20.94
N LEU A 787 6.88 4.84 20.40
CA LEU A 787 6.58 5.95 19.49
C LEU A 787 5.36 6.70 20.04
N GLY A 788 5.59 7.89 20.58
CA GLY A 788 4.58 8.60 21.35
C GLY A 788 4.15 7.80 22.60
N ALA A 789 2.85 7.62 22.78
CA ALA A 789 2.29 6.84 23.89
C ALA A 789 2.24 5.32 23.62
N GLN A 790 2.55 4.88 22.39
CA GLN A 790 2.44 3.48 21.99
C GLN A 790 3.75 2.73 22.24
N ILE A 791 3.66 1.59 22.96
CA ILE A 791 4.77 0.65 23.12
C ILE A 791 4.48 -0.61 22.30
N THR A 792 5.46 -1.00 21.49
CA THR A 792 5.40 -2.20 20.63
C THR A 792 6.66 -3.03 20.85
N HIS A 793 6.58 -4.33 20.71
CA HIS A 793 7.72 -5.25 20.76
C HIS A 793 8.02 -5.77 19.36
N LEU A 794 9.31 -5.85 19.02
CA LEU A 794 9.81 -6.47 17.80
C LEU A 794 10.55 -7.75 18.14
N GLN A 795 10.37 -8.80 17.32
CA GLN A 795 11.14 -10.05 17.39
C GLN A 795 11.51 -10.49 15.99
N PHE A 796 12.82 -10.70 15.75
CA PHE A 796 13.31 -11.11 14.43
C PHE A 796 14.61 -11.92 14.55
N ASP A 797 14.88 -12.76 13.56
CA ASP A 797 16.13 -13.50 13.39
C ASP A 797 17.03 -12.75 12.39
N LEU A 798 18.27 -12.42 12.79
CA LEU A 798 19.19 -11.60 11.99
C LEU A 798 20.38 -12.44 11.54
N HIS A 799 20.47 -12.72 10.24
CA HIS A 799 21.44 -13.62 9.61
C HIS A 799 22.75 -12.92 9.20
N ILE A 800 23.39 -12.23 10.13
CA ILE A 800 24.69 -11.58 9.93
C ILE A 800 25.53 -11.67 11.21
N ALA A 801 26.84 -11.90 11.08
CA ALA A 801 27.74 -11.99 12.22
C ALA A 801 28.03 -10.58 12.82
N GLY A 802 28.43 -10.58 14.10
CA GLY A 802 28.88 -9.37 14.80
C GLY A 802 27.77 -8.62 15.54
N ARG A 803 28.04 -8.35 16.84
CA ARG A 803 27.08 -7.67 17.72
C ARG A 803 26.71 -6.25 17.24
N HIS A 804 27.66 -5.53 16.63
CA HIS A 804 27.40 -4.20 16.05
C HIS A 804 26.29 -4.20 14.98
N ASN A 805 26.04 -5.35 14.31
CA ASN A 805 24.96 -5.47 13.35
C ASN A 805 23.58 -5.53 14.00
N ILE A 806 23.47 -5.86 15.29
CA ILE A 806 22.22 -5.68 16.04
C ILE A 806 21.87 -4.19 16.10
N LYS A 807 22.84 -3.32 16.40
CA LYS A 807 22.65 -1.87 16.41
C LYS A 807 22.25 -1.33 15.03
N ASN A 808 22.88 -1.84 13.95
CA ASN A 808 22.50 -1.54 12.57
C ASN A 808 21.05 -1.96 12.26
N ALA A 809 20.61 -3.13 12.74
CA ALA A 809 19.23 -3.60 12.56
C ALA A 809 18.21 -2.73 13.34
N LEU A 810 18.58 -2.28 14.56
CA LEU A 810 17.75 -1.33 15.33
C LEU A 810 17.66 0.03 14.62
N ALA A 811 18.76 0.53 14.04
CA ALA A 811 18.75 1.74 13.21
C ALA A 811 17.82 1.60 12.00
N ALA A 812 17.90 0.47 11.28
CA ALA A 812 17.05 0.18 10.14
C ALA A 812 15.56 0.10 10.55
N ALA A 813 15.26 -0.57 11.66
CA ALA A 813 13.92 -0.65 12.22
C ALA A 813 13.37 0.73 12.61
N ALA A 814 14.19 1.56 13.29
CA ALA A 814 13.82 2.92 13.68
C ALA A 814 13.46 3.80 12.47
N CYS A 815 14.27 3.73 11.39
CA CYS A 815 14.00 4.45 10.16
C CYS A 815 12.73 4.00 9.46
N ALA A 816 12.52 2.68 9.35
CA ALA A 816 11.33 2.13 8.70
C ALA A 816 10.05 2.50 9.46
N LEU A 817 10.05 2.36 10.79
CA LEU A 817 8.92 2.75 11.64
C LEU A 817 8.67 4.26 11.58
N ALA A 818 9.72 5.09 11.58
CA ALA A 818 9.61 6.54 11.42
C ALA A 818 9.00 6.94 10.06
N ALA A 819 9.25 6.13 9.02
CA ALA A 819 8.65 6.30 7.69
C ALA A 819 7.24 5.72 7.56
N GLY A 820 6.64 5.21 8.66
CA GLY A 820 5.28 4.67 8.67
C GLY A 820 5.15 3.20 8.27
N VAL A 821 6.25 2.45 8.20
CA VAL A 821 6.23 1.01 7.90
C VAL A 821 5.72 0.24 9.14
N PRO A 822 4.77 -0.70 9.00
CA PRO A 822 4.26 -1.48 10.11
C PRO A 822 5.32 -2.39 10.75
N ALA A 823 5.25 -2.61 12.06
CA ALA A 823 6.17 -3.44 12.83
C ALA A 823 6.31 -4.86 12.26
N GLN A 824 5.22 -5.47 11.81
CA GLN A 824 5.25 -6.80 11.18
C GLN A 824 6.11 -6.85 9.92
N ALA A 825 6.08 -5.82 9.07
CA ALA A 825 6.93 -5.76 7.88
C ALA A 825 8.41 -5.55 8.25
N VAL A 826 8.68 -4.83 9.35
CA VAL A 826 10.05 -4.68 9.91
C VAL A 826 10.60 -6.03 10.36
N GLU A 827 9.85 -6.80 11.14
CA GLU A 827 10.26 -8.14 11.62
C GLU A 827 10.51 -9.10 10.47
N GLN A 828 9.60 -9.16 9.50
CA GLN A 828 9.72 -10.04 8.33
C GLN A 828 10.90 -9.64 7.43
N GLY A 829 11.10 -8.34 7.20
CA GLY A 829 12.17 -7.83 6.36
C GLY A 829 13.55 -8.05 6.96
N LEU A 830 13.72 -7.83 8.27
CA LEU A 830 14.98 -8.09 8.96
C LEU A 830 15.29 -9.59 9.03
N SER A 831 14.27 -10.44 9.22
CA SER A 831 14.46 -11.91 9.22
C SER A 831 14.78 -12.47 7.83
N ALA A 832 14.32 -11.80 6.76
CA ALA A 832 14.64 -12.17 5.38
C ALA A 832 15.94 -11.55 4.85
N PHE A 833 16.58 -10.65 5.63
CA PHE A 833 17.79 -9.97 5.22
C PHE A 833 18.96 -10.94 5.02
N ALA A 834 19.65 -10.84 3.88
CA ALA A 834 20.90 -11.54 3.59
C ALA A 834 22.05 -10.54 3.43
N PRO A 835 23.21 -10.77 4.08
CA PRO A 835 24.34 -9.87 4.01
C PRO A 835 24.91 -9.73 2.60
N VAL A 836 25.33 -8.52 2.25
CA VAL A 836 25.98 -8.22 0.98
C VAL A 836 27.41 -8.79 0.97
N GLN A 837 27.90 -9.21 -0.18
CA GLN A 837 29.28 -9.66 -0.37
C GLN A 837 30.27 -8.58 0.09
N GLY A 838 31.30 -8.99 0.83
CA GLY A 838 32.32 -8.07 1.37
C GLY A 838 31.90 -7.30 2.64
N ARG A 839 30.74 -7.59 3.25
CA ARG A 839 30.16 -6.87 4.39
C ARG A 839 29.78 -7.84 5.51
N SER A 840 30.76 -8.30 6.29
CA SER A 840 30.60 -9.21 7.44
C SER A 840 29.80 -10.48 7.13
N ARG A 841 29.88 -10.97 5.87
CA ARG A 841 29.17 -12.16 5.41
C ARG A 841 29.85 -13.41 5.94
N ALA A 842 29.17 -14.14 6.82
CA ALA A 842 29.65 -15.41 7.32
C ALA A 842 29.25 -16.55 6.36
N LEU A 843 30.22 -17.35 5.95
CA LEU A 843 30.05 -18.53 5.08
C LEU A 843 30.57 -19.75 5.84
N SER A 844 29.78 -20.81 5.91
CA SER A 844 30.23 -22.11 6.37
C SER A 844 30.68 -22.92 5.14
N LEU A 845 31.98 -23.18 5.04
CA LEU A 845 32.61 -23.88 3.93
C LEU A 845 33.10 -25.24 4.33
N ALA A 846 32.80 -26.27 3.56
CA ALA A 846 33.34 -27.63 3.78
C ALA A 846 34.82 -27.71 3.35
N LEU A 847 35.67 -28.23 4.20
CA LEU A 847 37.09 -28.52 3.91
C LEU A 847 37.37 -29.98 4.27
N GLY A 848 37.17 -30.88 3.31
CA GLY A 848 37.17 -32.33 3.57
C GLY A 848 36.09 -32.71 4.59
N ALA A 849 36.45 -33.39 5.66
CA ALA A 849 35.53 -33.81 6.74
C ALA A 849 35.19 -32.70 7.75
N ARG A 850 35.74 -31.49 7.62
CA ARG A 850 35.56 -30.36 8.53
C ARG A 850 34.78 -29.24 7.86
N SER A 851 34.23 -28.34 8.65
CA SER A 851 33.74 -27.04 8.16
C SER A 851 34.57 -25.93 8.77
N ILE A 852 34.84 -24.87 7.99
CA ILE A 852 35.43 -23.62 8.44
C ILE A 852 34.43 -22.48 8.30
N THR A 853 34.51 -21.48 9.18
CA THR A 853 33.73 -20.27 9.07
C THR A 853 34.57 -19.19 8.41
N LEU A 854 34.18 -18.75 7.20
CA LEU A 854 34.79 -17.62 6.53
C LEU A 854 33.92 -16.37 6.71
N VAL A 855 34.46 -15.31 7.28
CA VAL A 855 33.83 -13.99 7.36
C VAL A 855 34.44 -13.10 6.28
N ASP A 856 33.65 -12.82 5.25
CA ASP A 856 33.99 -11.90 4.18
C ASP A 856 33.63 -10.47 4.59
N ASP A 857 34.63 -9.68 4.99
CA ASP A 857 34.53 -8.25 5.30
C ASP A 857 35.53 -7.43 4.46
N SER A 858 35.72 -7.88 3.22
CA SER A 858 36.79 -7.47 2.30
C SER A 858 36.55 -6.13 1.59
N TYR A 859 35.35 -5.51 1.74
CA TYR A 859 34.97 -4.35 0.92
C TYR A 859 35.74 -3.06 1.26
N ASN A 860 35.90 -2.72 2.55
CA ASN A 860 36.62 -1.51 3.01
C ASN A 860 37.10 -1.68 4.46
N ALA A 861 38.08 -0.84 4.87
CA ALA A 861 38.66 -0.85 6.20
C ALA A 861 38.95 0.57 6.72
N ASN A 862 38.49 0.85 7.94
CA ASN A 862 38.92 1.98 8.77
C ASN A 862 39.21 1.48 10.20
N PRO A 863 39.85 2.27 11.09
CA PRO A 863 40.30 1.79 12.40
C PRO A 863 39.18 1.13 13.24
N ASP A 864 38.00 1.76 13.32
CA ASP A 864 36.91 1.28 14.16
C ASP A 864 36.24 0.05 13.56
N SER A 865 36.13 -0.02 12.23
CA SER A 865 35.57 -1.21 11.55
C SER A 865 36.54 -2.41 11.64
N VAL A 866 37.86 -2.20 11.67
CA VAL A 866 38.84 -3.27 11.89
C VAL A 866 38.74 -3.80 13.31
N ARG A 867 38.61 -2.93 14.31
CA ARG A 867 38.37 -3.36 15.70
C ARG A 867 37.10 -4.23 15.82
N ALA A 868 35.99 -3.77 15.24
CA ALA A 868 34.75 -4.54 15.24
C ALA A 868 34.91 -5.90 14.55
N ALA A 869 35.65 -5.97 13.46
CA ALA A 869 35.92 -7.22 12.74
C ALA A 869 36.78 -8.20 13.58
N ILE A 870 37.80 -7.70 14.31
CA ILE A 870 38.61 -8.49 15.23
C ILE A 870 37.75 -9.03 16.37
N GLU A 871 36.78 -8.27 16.89
CA GLU A 871 35.84 -8.74 17.92
C GLU A 871 34.96 -9.88 17.37
N VAL A 872 34.42 -9.73 16.14
CA VAL A 872 33.66 -10.80 15.48
C VAL A 872 34.49 -12.07 15.37
N LEU A 873 35.74 -11.97 14.94
CA LEU A 873 36.64 -13.13 14.80
C LEU A 873 36.96 -13.75 16.16
N ALA A 874 37.15 -12.94 17.20
CA ALA A 874 37.44 -13.41 18.57
C ALA A 874 36.29 -14.23 19.18
N ASP A 875 35.05 -13.94 18.79
CA ASP A 875 33.84 -14.67 19.22
C ASP A 875 33.60 -15.97 18.45
N LEU A 876 34.36 -16.23 17.36
CA LEU A 876 34.23 -17.45 16.56
C LEU A 876 35.12 -18.60 17.07
N PRO A 877 34.85 -19.85 16.68
CA PRO A 877 35.67 -21.00 17.08
C PRO A 877 37.12 -20.84 16.62
N GLY A 878 38.06 -21.17 17.52
CA GLY A 878 39.49 -21.22 17.21
C GLY A 878 39.97 -22.60 16.73
N PRO A 879 41.17 -22.67 16.13
CA PRO A 879 42.10 -21.57 15.84
C PRO A 879 41.60 -20.59 14.76
N ARG A 880 41.94 -19.27 14.90
CA ARG A 880 41.42 -18.19 14.11
C ARG A 880 42.49 -17.60 13.23
N LEU A 881 42.11 -17.20 12.01
CA LEU A 881 42.98 -16.51 11.05
C LEU A 881 42.40 -15.14 10.69
N LEU A 882 43.15 -14.06 11.01
CA LEU A 882 42.88 -12.74 10.50
C LEU A 882 43.77 -12.48 9.28
N VAL A 883 43.18 -12.10 8.14
CA VAL A 883 43.89 -11.59 6.96
C VAL A 883 43.53 -10.12 6.78
N LEU A 884 44.48 -9.23 6.99
CA LEU A 884 44.29 -7.78 7.01
C LEU A 884 45.19 -7.08 6.00
N GLY A 885 44.54 -6.30 5.09
CA GLY A 885 45.24 -5.35 4.23
C GLY A 885 45.26 -3.92 4.80
N ASP A 886 45.88 -2.98 4.08
CA ASP A 886 45.96 -1.60 4.50
C ASP A 886 44.59 -0.94 4.70
N MET A 887 44.54 -0.03 5.70
CA MET A 887 43.43 0.93 5.86
C MET A 887 43.77 2.19 5.07
N GLY A 888 42.88 2.61 4.17
CA GLY A 888 43.04 3.84 3.36
C GLY A 888 42.40 5.06 4.02
N GLU A 889 42.73 6.24 3.47
CA GLU A 889 42.13 7.55 3.83
C GLU A 889 42.34 7.93 5.33
N VAL A 890 43.42 7.42 5.91
CA VAL A 890 43.78 7.59 7.32
C VAL A 890 44.80 8.74 7.55
N GLY A 891 45.27 9.34 6.47
CA GLY A 891 46.28 10.44 6.50
C GLY A 891 47.54 10.08 7.29
N ASN A 892 48.12 11.06 7.98
CA ASN A 892 49.33 10.90 8.76
C ASN A 892 49.21 9.95 9.97
N HIS A 893 47.97 9.54 10.34
CA HIS A 893 47.69 8.62 11.43
C HIS A 893 47.77 7.14 11.02
N GLY A 894 47.96 6.84 9.73
CA GLY A 894 48.04 5.50 9.19
C GLY A 894 48.91 4.53 9.99
N PRO A 895 50.20 4.85 10.25
CA PRO A 895 51.07 3.99 11.06
C PRO A 895 50.50 3.66 12.44
N ALA A 896 50.00 4.64 13.17
CA ALA A 896 49.47 4.48 14.52
C ALA A 896 48.20 3.60 14.52
N PHE A 897 47.29 3.77 13.55
CA PHE A 897 46.08 2.99 13.46
C PHE A 897 46.35 1.52 13.09
N HIS A 898 47.34 1.26 12.23
CA HIS A 898 47.74 -0.12 11.94
C HIS A 898 48.42 -0.77 13.14
N GLN A 899 49.26 -0.04 13.87
CA GLN A 899 49.86 -0.51 15.12
C GLN A 899 48.77 -0.83 16.17
N GLU A 900 47.75 0.02 16.31
CA GLU A 900 46.59 -0.23 17.17
C GLU A 900 45.85 -1.54 16.77
N ALA A 901 45.59 -1.76 15.47
CA ALA A 901 44.94 -2.95 14.96
C ALA A 901 45.72 -4.24 15.26
N GLY A 902 47.06 -4.22 15.05
CA GLY A 902 47.94 -5.35 15.35
C GLY A 902 47.95 -5.70 16.84
N ALA A 903 48.14 -4.68 17.69
CA ALA A 903 48.11 -4.83 19.15
C ALA A 903 46.74 -5.35 19.65
N TYR A 904 45.63 -4.89 19.04
CA TYR A 904 44.29 -5.30 19.40
C TYR A 904 44.02 -6.75 19.00
N ALA A 905 44.46 -7.20 17.83
CA ALA A 905 44.36 -8.60 17.41
C ALA A 905 45.12 -9.53 18.38
N ALA A 906 46.36 -9.14 18.78
CA ALA A 906 47.13 -9.88 19.77
C ALA A 906 46.43 -9.93 21.15
N ALA A 907 45.92 -8.77 21.63
CA ALA A 907 45.19 -8.70 22.91
C ALA A 907 43.89 -9.53 22.94
N LYS A 908 43.24 -9.72 21.81
CA LYS A 908 42.05 -10.58 21.64
C LYS A 908 42.39 -12.07 21.43
N GLY A 909 43.68 -12.42 21.38
CA GLY A 909 44.15 -13.79 21.27
C GLY A 909 43.89 -14.43 19.92
N ILE A 910 43.98 -13.64 18.83
CA ILE A 910 43.88 -14.20 17.47
C ILE A 910 45.16 -14.97 17.18
N GLU A 911 45.07 -16.25 16.90
CA GLU A 911 46.18 -17.20 16.83
C GLU A 911 47.06 -16.98 15.58
N HIS A 912 46.44 -16.63 14.43
CA HIS A 912 47.16 -16.39 13.20
C HIS A 912 46.76 -15.03 12.61
N VAL A 913 47.76 -14.21 12.28
CA VAL A 913 47.55 -12.89 11.65
C VAL A 913 48.47 -12.78 10.45
N LEU A 914 47.87 -12.66 9.25
CA LEU A 914 48.56 -12.42 8.00
C LEU A 914 48.25 -11.00 7.50
N LEU A 915 49.24 -10.28 7.11
CA LEU A 915 49.19 -8.86 6.81
C LEU A 915 49.76 -8.59 5.41
N THR A 916 49.14 -7.66 4.66
CA THR A 916 49.68 -7.21 3.37
C THR A 916 49.44 -5.73 3.13
N GLY A 917 50.39 -5.07 2.48
CA GLY A 917 50.37 -3.63 2.18
C GLY A 917 51.47 -2.87 2.93
N ASN A 918 51.65 -1.61 2.57
CA ASN A 918 52.76 -0.80 3.10
C ASN A 918 52.53 -0.40 4.57
N LEU A 919 51.33 0.02 4.92
CA LEU A 919 51.00 0.49 6.27
C LEU A 919 50.76 -0.68 7.25
N SER A 920 50.34 -1.82 6.76
CA SER A 920 50.13 -3.01 7.58
C SER A 920 51.44 -3.59 8.17
N SER A 921 52.62 -3.20 7.67
CA SER A 921 53.92 -3.45 8.30
C SER A 921 53.99 -2.92 9.73
N HIS A 922 53.31 -1.84 10.06
CA HIS A 922 53.19 -1.30 11.42
C HIS A 922 52.30 -2.19 12.33
N ALA A 923 51.28 -2.84 11.77
CA ALA A 923 50.49 -3.83 12.50
C ALA A 923 51.34 -5.06 12.82
N HIS A 924 52.18 -5.50 11.89
CA HIS A 924 53.15 -6.59 12.08
C HIS A 924 54.08 -6.35 13.27
N ALA A 925 54.64 -5.11 13.36
CA ALA A 925 55.49 -4.74 14.47
C ALA A 925 54.80 -4.80 15.84
N ALA A 926 53.47 -4.69 15.92
CA ALA A 926 52.68 -4.67 17.14
C ALA A 926 51.93 -6.01 17.42
N ALA A 927 51.99 -6.97 16.52
CA ALA A 927 51.32 -8.30 16.63
C ALA A 927 52.38 -9.42 16.66
N PRO A 928 52.88 -9.84 17.82
CA PRO A 928 53.84 -10.92 17.90
C PRO A 928 53.32 -12.23 17.26
N GLY A 929 54.16 -12.85 16.39
CA GLY A 929 53.78 -14.07 15.66
C GLY A 929 53.02 -13.84 14.35
N SER A 930 52.69 -12.62 13.98
CA SER A 930 52.09 -12.29 12.67
C SER A 930 53.11 -12.46 11.54
N GLN A 931 52.62 -12.54 10.30
CA GLN A 931 53.45 -12.55 9.10
C GLN A 931 53.01 -11.41 8.17
N HIS A 932 53.98 -10.74 7.53
CA HIS A 932 53.72 -9.67 6.58
C HIS A 932 54.22 -10.07 5.18
N PHE A 933 53.40 -9.74 4.14
CA PHE A 933 53.66 -10.10 2.74
C PHE A 933 53.64 -8.85 1.87
N GLU A 934 54.62 -8.75 0.96
CA GLU A 934 54.72 -7.63 0.05
C GLU A 934 53.74 -7.71 -1.13
N ASP A 935 53.34 -8.95 -1.50
CA ASP A 935 52.44 -9.16 -2.63
C ASP A 935 51.32 -10.15 -2.32
N MET A 936 50.23 -10.08 -3.13
CA MET A 936 49.04 -10.91 -2.97
C MET A 936 49.33 -12.40 -3.25
N PRO A 937 50.11 -12.83 -4.25
CA PRO A 937 50.43 -14.25 -4.46
C PRO A 937 51.08 -14.95 -3.27
N ALA A 938 52.07 -14.28 -2.62
CA ALA A 938 52.73 -14.81 -1.43
C ALA A 938 51.73 -14.95 -0.27
N LEU A 939 50.86 -13.93 -0.04
CA LEU A 939 49.79 -13.97 0.95
C LEU A 939 48.86 -15.14 0.69
N LEU A 940 48.39 -15.34 -0.55
CA LEU A 940 47.47 -16.45 -0.89
C LEU A 940 48.05 -17.82 -0.63
N THR A 941 49.38 -17.99 -0.89
CA THR A 941 50.13 -19.22 -0.59
C THR A 941 50.14 -19.51 0.94
N ALA A 942 50.42 -18.48 1.75
CA ALA A 942 50.40 -18.60 3.20
C ALA A 942 49.01 -18.89 3.77
N VAL A 943 47.97 -18.24 3.22
CA VAL A 943 46.56 -18.52 3.58
C VAL A 943 46.23 -19.99 3.30
N ALA A 944 46.55 -20.52 2.11
CA ALA A 944 46.29 -21.90 1.72
C ALA A 944 46.97 -22.91 2.67
N ALA A 945 48.22 -22.61 3.11
CA ALA A 945 48.95 -23.45 4.04
C ALA A 945 48.35 -23.52 5.46
N LEU A 946 47.67 -22.44 5.90
CA LEU A 946 47.02 -22.34 7.21
C LEU A 946 45.58 -22.89 7.23
N LEU A 947 44.87 -22.92 6.10
CA LEU A 947 43.46 -23.37 6.03
C LEU A 947 43.19 -24.71 6.71
N PRO A 948 44.07 -25.75 6.58
CA PRO A 948 43.89 -27.01 7.27
C PRO A 948 43.97 -26.92 8.81
N GLN A 949 44.49 -25.85 9.35
CA GLN A 949 44.80 -25.68 10.78
C GLN A 949 43.79 -24.78 11.50
N VAL A 950 43.00 -24.00 10.78
CA VAL A 950 42.10 -23.00 11.34
C VAL A 950 40.63 -23.42 11.29
N ALA A 951 39.83 -22.93 12.24
CA ALA A 951 38.38 -23.11 12.27
C ALA A 951 37.61 -21.89 11.75
N SER A 952 38.21 -20.70 11.87
CA SER A 952 37.59 -19.47 11.43
C SER A 952 38.60 -18.55 10.72
N VAL A 953 38.15 -17.91 9.64
CA VAL A 953 38.95 -16.96 8.83
C VAL A 953 38.16 -15.67 8.69
N LEU A 954 38.79 -14.53 8.89
CA LEU A 954 38.24 -13.21 8.58
C LEU A 954 39.17 -12.46 7.62
N VAL A 955 38.59 -11.90 6.56
CA VAL A 955 39.34 -11.17 5.53
C VAL A 955 38.85 -9.71 5.49
N LYS A 956 39.77 -8.75 5.67
CA LYS A 956 39.46 -7.32 5.64
C LYS A 956 40.59 -6.48 5.06
N GLY A 957 40.24 -5.35 4.44
CA GLY A 957 41.13 -4.35 3.91
C GLY A 957 40.40 -3.29 3.11
N SER A 958 41.07 -2.18 2.83
CA SER A 958 40.48 -1.11 2.02
C SER A 958 40.25 -1.54 0.58
N ARG A 959 39.35 -0.86 -0.12
CA ARG A 959 38.86 -1.23 -1.46
C ARG A 959 39.98 -1.40 -2.50
N PHE A 960 41.03 -0.55 -2.42
CA PHE A 960 42.15 -0.62 -3.35
C PHE A 960 43.05 -1.87 -3.15
N MET A 961 43.00 -2.51 -1.94
CA MET A 961 43.73 -3.74 -1.64
C MET A 961 43.14 -4.99 -2.33
N ARG A 962 41.89 -4.93 -2.80
CA ARG A 962 41.18 -6.03 -3.47
C ARG A 962 41.23 -7.34 -2.70
N MET A 963 40.92 -7.26 -1.39
CA MET A 963 40.99 -8.41 -0.48
C MET A 963 39.96 -9.51 -0.83
N GLU A 964 38.99 -9.24 -1.68
CA GLU A 964 38.10 -10.28 -2.25
C GLU A 964 38.85 -11.43 -2.93
N GLN A 965 40.09 -11.23 -3.42
CA GLN A 965 40.94 -12.27 -3.98
C GLN A 965 41.28 -13.36 -2.93
N VAL A 966 41.44 -12.98 -1.68
CA VAL A 966 41.67 -13.92 -0.57
C VAL A 966 40.39 -14.72 -0.28
N VAL A 967 39.22 -14.07 -0.29
CA VAL A 967 37.91 -14.71 -0.11
C VAL A 967 37.68 -15.75 -1.21
N ASP A 968 37.94 -15.39 -2.46
CA ASP A 968 37.79 -16.27 -3.63
C ASP A 968 38.77 -17.47 -3.53
N ALA A 969 40.03 -17.25 -3.11
CA ALA A 969 41.01 -18.32 -2.96
C ALA A 969 40.62 -19.33 -1.84
N VAL A 970 40.15 -18.83 -0.69
CA VAL A 970 39.66 -19.69 0.41
C VAL A 970 38.46 -20.51 -0.05
N THR A 971 37.50 -19.86 -0.73
CA THR A 971 36.29 -20.54 -1.23
C THR A 971 36.66 -21.62 -2.24
N LYS A 972 37.57 -21.34 -3.19
CA LYS A 972 38.03 -22.29 -4.19
C LYS A 972 38.77 -23.48 -3.59
N ALA A 973 39.64 -23.24 -2.61
CA ALA A 973 40.36 -24.32 -1.92
C ALA A 973 39.42 -25.27 -1.18
N CYS A 974 38.35 -24.73 -0.58
CA CYS A 974 37.33 -25.56 0.09
C CYS A 974 36.51 -26.40 -0.90
N VAL A 975 36.14 -25.87 -2.06
CA VAL A 975 35.45 -26.64 -3.11
C VAL A 975 36.34 -27.80 -3.63
N GLN A 976 37.62 -27.51 -3.94
CA GLN A 976 38.55 -28.52 -4.45
C GLN A 976 38.78 -29.67 -3.46
N ALA A 977 38.94 -29.36 -2.17
CA ALA A 977 39.10 -30.38 -1.12
C ALA A 977 37.85 -31.24 -0.93
N SER A 978 36.66 -30.73 -1.27
CA SER A 978 35.40 -31.47 -1.21
C SER A 978 35.26 -32.43 -2.41
N ASP A 979 35.70 -32.06 -3.60
CA ASP A 979 35.69 -32.91 -4.80
C ASP A 979 36.68 -34.04 -4.70
N GLU A 980 37.90 -33.82 -4.16
CA GLU A 980 38.89 -34.85 -3.91
C GLU A 980 38.39 -35.90 -2.89
N THR A 981 37.59 -35.46 -1.91
CA THR A 981 37.02 -36.38 -0.89
C THR A 981 35.94 -37.30 -1.49
N ILE A 982 35.18 -36.80 -2.48
CA ILE A 982 34.15 -37.56 -3.21
C ILE A 982 34.82 -38.61 -4.10
N HIS A 983 35.88 -38.26 -4.84
CA HIS A 983 36.61 -39.20 -5.69
C HIS A 983 37.44 -40.26 -4.91
N ALA A 984 37.98 -39.90 -3.74
CA ALA A 984 38.68 -40.88 -2.89
C ALA A 984 37.72 -41.87 -2.23
N GLY A 985 36.44 -41.54 -2.08
CA GLY A 985 35.38 -42.47 -1.59
C GLY A 985 34.89 -43.46 -2.63
N GLU A 986 35.04 -43.16 -3.94
CA GLU A 986 34.68 -44.09 -5.02
C GLU A 986 35.77 -45.15 -5.34
N GLU A 987 37.05 -44.88 -5.00
CA GLU A 987 38.14 -45.83 -5.23
C GLU A 987 38.25 -46.94 -4.11
N THR A 988 37.51 -46.82 -3.03
CA THR A 988 37.49 -47.82 -1.91
C THR A 988 36.33 -48.79 -1.96
N CYS A 989 35.52 -48.80 -3.03
CA CYS A 989 34.48 -49.78 -3.30
C CYS A 989 34.74 -50.54 -4.62
N CYS A 990 35.82 -51.28 -4.74
CA CYS A 990 36.00 -52.33 -5.73
C CYS A 990 36.60 -53.59 -5.05
#